data_d01dcb898fc1b05a1dd1c25a096bdd26
#
_entry.id   d01dcb898fc1b05a1dd1c25a096bdd26
#
_cell.length_a   1.000
_cell.length_b   1.000
_cell.length_c   1.000
_cell.angle_alpha   90.00
_cell.angle_beta   90.00
_cell.angle_gamma   90.00
#
_symmetry.space_group_name_H-M   'P 1'
#
loop_
_entity.id
_entity.type
_entity.pdbx_description
1 polymer ?
#
loop_
_entity_poly.entity_id
_entity_poly.type
_entity_poly.pdbx_seq_one_letter_code
_entity_poly.pdbx_strand_id
1 'polypeptide(L)'
;MAYHHILKKCALGSASLLALSALASPAHAQDAARADEAGGKEGVQDIVVTAQFRSANLQDTPLAITAISGEQLADRSFNNIADVGKAAPSVTLRLGSSGYGKSTQAYIRGIGQTDFNFALEPAVGFYVDDVYHASLFGTSFDLLDLERVEILRGPQGTLFGKNSIGGAVRLISKKPTDRFEASVEGTYGSYDRLDLRGMVNIPLVADQLALRLSVASKQRDGYVDRVDFACAYPELAGNLQPTVSTNGNSCKVGTLGGESVRAGRAALRWTPTANVEVNLVAEVIRDNSEAAADSLIYVNENAASLVNYNNTRLIPTYGIPFDNRFVVDPYVTFATYDSAFLGRKVPPVNTVHSESYSGEINWDITDNVQFKSITAYQKFNGRFTQNANNSPLPVALTDNIAGFEQFTQEFRLVGTAFDDLLDWAAGVFYFDGDSTLGGGAYLAASNIAFDQDESTDSSNRSAFVHGVFHLTDQFSLTAGVRYSKESKTYTFNRTNVPAGTPFFPGGAFTSPASKFDRFDYKIGLDYKVTDDVMLYGQFSTGFKGGGINPRPFTPAAAVPFGPETLEAYEIGLKSDLFDRLIRFNLAAYHSDYSNLQLSANGFDNNGAPSIIIANAGKARINGLEAELQIRPTQGLHIEMSASYTDFKIKDLGAAAGVSGGPTLASKPSGTPAWKYNAGIEYEADLGSAGTLTPRFDLYYQSKVFNEWTNNPRAMQEGYAVANGRLTYSAPEDEWYAALSVTNIFDKFYYVNKFIQAGSYIFTGQPARPREWAITVGRRF
;
A
#
# COMPACT_ATOMS: atom_id res chain seq x y z
N MET A 1 43.78 -3.76 -0.56
CA MET A 1 44.11 -3.21 0.78
C MET A 1 43.04 -2.19 1.21
N ALA A 2 41.85 -2.65 1.48
CA ALA A 2 40.74 -1.76 1.93
C ALA A 2 39.71 -2.47 2.84
N TYR A 3 40.10 -3.55 3.51
CA TYR A 3 39.18 -4.37 4.33
C TYR A 3 39.54 -4.36 5.84
N HIS A 4 40.50 -3.54 6.28
CA HIS A 4 40.98 -3.54 7.66
C HIS A 4 40.57 -2.34 8.52
N HIS A 5 39.77 -1.39 7.99
CA HIS A 5 39.37 -0.18 8.73
C HIS A 5 37.92 -0.15 9.23
N ILE A 6 37.09 -1.17 8.90
CA ILE A 6 35.67 -1.17 9.28
C ILE A 6 35.43 -1.86 10.63
N LEU A 7 36.32 -2.75 11.05
CA LEU A 7 36.15 -3.52 12.31
C LEU A 7 36.52 -2.76 13.60
N LYS A 8 37.15 -1.59 13.52
CA LYS A 8 37.51 -0.80 14.72
C LYS A 8 36.49 0.25 15.13
N LYS A 9 35.44 0.50 14.35
CA LYS A 9 34.37 1.46 14.69
C LYS A 9 33.12 0.85 15.31
N CYS A 10 32.96 -0.46 15.26
CA CYS A 10 31.82 -1.15 15.88
C CYS A 10 32.03 -1.50 17.37
N ALA A 11 33.25 -1.40 17.90
CA ALA A 11 33.54 -1.75 19.29
C ALA A 11 33.35 -0.62 20.32
N LEU A 12 33.07 0.62 19.87
CA LEU A 12 32.84 1.77 20.76
C LEU A 12 31.34 2.13 20.93
N GLY A 13 30.44 1.48 20.19
CA GLY A 13 28.98 1.67 20.32
C GLY A 13 28.30 0.75 21.38
N SER A 14 28.97 -0.31 21.79
CA SER A 14 28.37 -1.32 22.69
C SER A 14 28.63 -1.07 24.19
N ALA A 15 29.47 -0.13 24.54
CA ALA A 15 29.80 0.16 25.94
C ALA A 15 28.87 1.22 26.58
N SER A 16 28.08 1.95 25.80
CA SER A 16 27.22 3.02 26.32
C SER A 16 25.80 2.58 26.66
N LEU A 17 25.38 1.36 26.27
CA LEU A 17 24.04 0.83 26.60
C LEU A 17 23.97 0.06 27.92
N LEU A 18 25.11 -0.27 28.52
CA LEU A 18 25.18 -0.99 29.80
C LEU A 18 25.26 -0.08 31.05
N ALA A 19 25.37 1.24 30.84
CA ALA A 19 25.48 2.21 31.93
C ALA A 19 24.14 2.82 32.39
N LEU A 20 23.02 2.53 31.71
CA LEU A 20 21.69 3.07 32.08
C LEU A 20 20.89 2.14 33.03
N SER A 21 21.40 0.96 33.38
CA SER A 21 20.70 0.01 34.24
C SER A 21 20.95 0.17 35.76
N ALA A 22 21.65 1.20 36.18
CA ALA A 22 22.09 1.34 37.57
C ALA A 22 21.41 2.48 38.39
N LEU A 23 20.36 3.13 37.85
CA LEU A 23 19.69 4.26 38.55
C LEU A 23 18.15 4.08 38.69
N ALA A 24 17.65 2.86 38.69
CA ALA A 24 16.24 2.63 39.03
C ALA A 24 16.12 2.11 40.47
N SER A 25 15.99 3.00 41.44
CA SER A 25 15.42 2.67 42.73
C SER A 25 13.91 2.45 42.58
N PRO A 26 13.31 1.38 43.14
CA PRO A 26 11.87 1.16 43.04
C PRO A 26 11.15 2.20 43.91
N ALA A 27 10.52 3.19 43.30
CA ALA A 27 9.50 3.97 43.94
C ALA A 27 8.21 3.15 43.92
N HIS A 28 7.76 2.69 45.07
CA HIS A 28 6.42 2.15 45.27
C HIS A 28 5.41 3.27 45.01
N ALA A 29 4.84 3.34 43.83
CA ALA A 29 3.64 4.14 43.54
C ALA A 29 2.42 3.23 43.72
N GLN A 30 1.51 3.68 44.56
CA GLN A 30 0.31 2.98 45.01
C GLN A 30 -0.63 2.59 43.87
N ASP A 31 -1.08 1.32 43.95
CA ASP A 31 -2.25 0.77 43.25
C ASP A 31 -3.53 1.54 43.57
N ALA A 32 -3.92 2.50 42.77
CA ALA A 32 -5.22 3.17 42.90
C ALA A 32 -5.97 3.39 41.57
N ALA A 33 -5.51 2.88 40.45
CA ALA A 33 -6.18 3.11 39.15
C ALA A 33 -6.46 1.83 38.32
N ARG A 34 -6.26 0.63 38.90
CA ARG A 34 -6.57 -0.63 38.19
C ARG A 34 -7.92 -1.28 38.61
N ALA A 35 -8.72 -0.62 39.43
CA ALA A 35 -9.98 -1.19 39.93
C ALA A 35 -11.18 -1.01 38.99
N ASP A 36 -11.08 -0.24 37.91
CA ASP A 36 -12.22 0.01 37.00
C ASP A 36 -12.19 -0.77 35.67
N GLU A 37 -11.10 -1.49 35.35
CA GLU A 37 -11.06 -2.35 34.15
C GLU A 37 -11.36 -3.83 34.40
N ALA A 38 -11.44 -4.27 35.64
CA ALA A 38 -11.73 -5.67 36.01
C ALA A 38 -13.23 -6.05 36.02
N GLY A 39 -14.09 -5.17 35.49
CA GLY A 39 -15.50 -5.44 35.21
C GLY A 39 -15.75 -5.50 33.70
N GLY A 40 -14.98 -6.33 32.96
CA GLY A 40 -15.06 -6.43 31.52
C GLY A 40 -16.48 -6.78 31.06
N LYS A 41 -17.12 -5.87 30.32
CA LYS A 41 -18.36 -6.16 29.58
C LYS A 41 -18.06 -7.31 28.62
N GLU A 42 -18.81 -8.39 28.70
CA GLU A 42 -18.75 -9.54 27.81
C GLU A 42 -19.24 -9.15 26.40
N GLY A 43 -18.51 -8.40 25.61
CA GLY A 43 -18.98 -7.97 24.30
C GLY A 43 -17.89 -7.50 23.36
N VAL A 44 -18.25 -7.23 22.10
CA VAL A 44 -17.34 -6.65 21.09
C VAL A 44 -16.94 -5.25 21.55
N GLN A 45 -15.64 -5.01 21.63
CA GLN A 45 -15.07 -3.73 22.06
C GLN A 45 -15.40 -2.61 21.07
N ASP A 46 -15.61 -1.40 21.58
CA ASP A 46 -15.81 -0.22 20.78
C ASP A 46 -14.47 0.23 20.16
N ILE A 47 -14.52 0.55 18.88
CA ILE A 47 -13.41 1.15 18.17
C ILE A 47 -13.78 2.59 17.84
N VAL A 48 -13.00 3.53 18.34
CA VAL A 48 -13.13 4.95 17.98
C VAL A 48 -12.44 5.18 16.63
N VAL A 49 -13.13 5.85 15.72
CA VAL A 49 -12.61 6.23 14.40
C VAL A 49 -12.68 7.76 14.23
N THR A 50 -11.85 8.28 13.32
CA THR A 50 -11.80 9.72 13.03
C THR A 50 -12.15 10.03 11.57
N ALA A 51 -13.01 9.20 10.98
CA ALA A 51 -13.37 9.22 9.56
C ALA A 51 -14.07 10.51 9.08
N GLN A 52 -14.74 11.25 9.99
CA GLN A 52 -15.41 12.52 9.70
C GLN A 52 -14.71 13.72 10.36
N PHE A 53 -13.39 13.62 10.60
CA PHE A 53 -12.56 14.61 11.31
C PHE A 53 -12.96 14.86 12.76
N ARG A 54 -13.81 13.99 13.32
CA ARG A 54 -14.20 13.94 14.73
C ARG A 54 -14.06 12.51 15.22
N SER A 55 -13.71 12.36 16.48
CA SER A 55 -13.71 11.07 17.14
C SER A 55 -15.14 10.61 17.35
N ALA A 56 -15.49 9.46 16.79
CA ALA A 56 -16.81 8.85 16.94
C ALA A 56 -16.67 7.34 17.08
N ASN A 57 -17.66 6.67 17.70
CA ASN A 57 -17.68 5.21 17.68
C ASN A 57 -17.89 4.73 16.24
N LEU A 58 -17.22 3.64 15.87
CA LEU A 58 -17.35 3.00 14.55
C LEU A 58 -18.81 2.70 14.23
N GLN A 59 -19.63 2.30 15.22
CA GLN A 59 -21.05 1.98 15.02
C GLN A 59 -21.92 3.21 14.83
N ASP A 60 -21.52 4.37 15.36
CA ASP A 60 -22.24 5.64 15.17
C ASP A 60 -21.80 6.40 13.89
N THR A 61 -20.87 5.87 13.13
CA THR A 61 -20.37 6.51 11.89
C THR A 61 -21.14 5.98 10.67
N PRO A 62 -21.99 6.77 9.99
CA PRO A 62 -22.84 6.32 8.87
C PRO A 62 -22.03 6.17 7.57
N LEU A 63 -21.11 5.21 7.56
CA LEU A 63 -20.16 4.96 6.48
C LEU A 63 -19.68 3.51 6.53
N ALA A 64 -19.45 2.89 5.37
CA ALA A 64 -18.75 1.61 5.27
C ALA A 64 -17.26 1.80 5.60
N ILE A 65 -16.87 1.38 6.80
CA ILE A 65 -15.51 1.53 7.32
C ILE A 65 -15.09 0.25 8.05
N THR A 66 -13.85 -0.19 7.79
CA THR A 66 -13.17 -1.24 8.55
C THR A 66 -12.06 -0.60 9.37
N ALA A 67 -12.05 -0.82 10.67
CA ALA A 67 -10.97 -0.40 11.57
C ALA A 67 -10.34 -1.62 12.22
N ILE A 68 -9.01 -1.68 12.22
CA ILE A 68 -8.22 -2.79 12.77
C ILE A 68 -7.21 -2.18 13.74
N SER A 69 -7.26 -2.58 15.02
CA SER A 69 -6.34 -2.09 16.03
C SER A 69 -4.92 -2.61 15.83
N GLY A 70 -3.92 -1.92 16.40
CA GLY A 70 -2.52 -2.38 16.37
C GLY A 70 -2.34 -3.78 16.97
N GLU A 71 -3.12 -4.13 17.99
CA GLU A 71 -3.14 -5.45 18.60
C GLU A 71 -3.69 -6.51 17.63
N GLN A 72 -4.85 -6.27 17.03
CA GLN A 72 -5.43 -7.15 16.02
C GLN A 72 -4.51 -7.33 14.79
N LEU A 73 -3.71 -6.32 14.41
CA LEU A 73 -2.70 -6.47 13.37
C LEU A 73 -1.60 -7.47 13.78
N ALA A 74 -1.15 -7.40 15.04
CA ALA A 74 -0.14 -8.32 15.59
C ALA A 74 -0.69 -9.76 15.70
N ASP A 75 -1.91 -9.95 16.20
CA ASP A 75 -2.54 -11.27 16.35
C ASP A 75 -2.75 -11.98 15.02
N ARG A 76 -3.06 -11.25 13.98
CA ARG A 76 -3.16 -11.76 12.60
C ARG A 76 -1.80 -11.95 11.92
N SER A 77 -0.70 -11.59 12.59
CA SER A 77 0.64 -11.58 12.01
C SER A 77 0.75 -10.72 10.74
N PHE A 78 0.03 -9.59 10.69
CA PHE A 78 0.13 -8.63 9.60
C PHE A 78 1.40 -7.80 9.74
N ASN A 79 2.24 -7.83 8.72
CA ASN A 79 3.58 -7.22 8.77
C ASN A 79 3.73 -5.99 7.88
N ASN A 80 2.80 -5.79 6.95
CA ASN A 80 2.81 -4.69 6.00
C ASN A 80 1.37 -4.32 5.59
N ILE A 81 1.23 -3.19 4.89
CA ILE A 81 -0.08 -2.67 4.47
C ILE A 81 -0.85 -3.62 3.53
N ALA A 82 -0.15 -4.45 2.73
CA ALA A 82 -0.82 -5.40 1.84
C ALA A 82 -1.57 -6.50 2.61
N ASP A 83 -1.09 -6.86 3.81
CA ASP A 83 -1.77 -7.83 4.65
C ASP A 83 -3.11 -7.30 5.17
N VAL A 84 -3.18 -5.99 5.48
CA VAL A 84 -4.41 -5.33 5.95
C VAL A 84 -5.55 -5.47 4.94
N GLY A 85 -5.24 -5.42 3.64
CA GLY A 85 -6.22 -5.63 2.57
C GLY A 85 -6.90 -7.00 2.59
N LYS A 86 -6.32 -8.00 3.25
CA LYS A 86 -6.92 -9.35 3.36
C LYS A 86 -8.16 -9.34 4.27
N ALA A 87 -8.16 -8.52 5.30
CA ALA A 87 -9.21 -8.48 6.30
C ALA A 87 -10.43 -7.62 5.91
N ALA A 88 -10.25 -6.61 5.05
CA ALA A 88 -11.33 -5.70 4.67
C ALA A 88 -12.12 -6.20 3.45
N PRO A 89 -13.48 -6.14 3.48
CA PRO A 89 -14.31 -6.51 2.33
C PRO A 89 -14.15 -5.51 1.18
N SER A 90 -14.21 -5.99 -0.07
CA SER A 90 -14.05 -5.21 -1.32
C SER A 90 -12.74 -4.42 -1.44
N VAL A 91 -11.73 -4.73 -0.64
CA VAL A 91 -10.42 -4.07 -0.62
C VAL A 91 -9.34 -5.04 -1.09
N THR A 92 -8.50 -4.61 -2.01
CA THR A 92 -7.28 -5.29 -2.40
C THR A 92 -6.11 -4.33 -2.25
N LEU A 93 -5.21 -4.61 -1.32
CA LEU A 93 -3.92 -3.96 -1.18
C LEU A 93 -2.86 -4.99 -1.53
N ARG A 94 -1.97 -4.67 -2.44
CA ARG A 94 -0.88 -5.57 -2.83
C ARG A 94 0.34 -4.78 -3.27
N LEU A 95 1.50 -5.38 -3.17
CA LEU A 95 2.70 -4.80 -3.73
C LEU A 95 2.62 -4.77 -5.27
N GLY A 96 3.19 -3.74 -5.87
CA GLY A 96 3.31 -3.61 -7.31
C GLY A 96 4.08 -4.78 -7.92
N SER A 97 3.91 -5.01 -9.23
CA SER A 97 4.76 -5.95 -9.96
C SER A 97 6.22 -5.50 -9.91
N SER A 98 7.14 -6.39 -10.27
CA SER A 98 8.60 -6.10 -10.31
C SER A 98 8.94 -4.83 -11.10
N GLY A 99 8.18 -4.52 -12.16
CA GLY A 99 8.33 -3.30 -12.95
C GLY A 99 7.81 -2.01 -12.31
N TYR A 100 7.20 -2.10 -11.12
CA TYR A 100 6.60 -0.95 -10.40
C TYR A 100 7.22 -0.67 -9.02
N GLY A 101 8.26 -1.39 -8.68
CA GLY A 101 9.05 -1.17 -7.48
C GLY A 101 8.26 -1.30 -6.17
N LYS A 102 8.64 -0.53 -5.15
CA LYS A 102 7.97 -0.45 -3.83
C LYS A 102 6.70 0.41 -3.88
N SER A 103 5.83 0.12 -4.84
CA SER A 103 4.50 0.76 -4.92
C SER A 103 3.42 -0.13 -4.31
N THR A 104 2.41 0.47 -3.71
CA THR A 104 1.21 -0.24 -3.27
C THR A 104 0.10 -0.05 -4.30
N GLN A 105 -0.35 -1.14 -4.88
CA GLN A 105 -1.56 -1.14 -5.71
C GLN A 105 -2.77 -1.30 -4.78
N ALA A 106 -3.59 -0.27 -4.72
CA ALA A 106 -4.79 -0.23 -3.92
C ALA A 106 -6.05 -0.21 -4.80
N TYR A 107 -6.97 -1.12 -4.51
CA TYR A 107 -8.28 -1.18 -5.15
C TYR A 107 -9.35 -1.31 -4.08
N ILE A 108 -10.34 -0.41 -4.12
CA ILE A 108 -11.52 -0.45 -3.26
C ILE A 108 -12.75 -0.46 -4.16
N ARG A 109 -13.63 -1.45 -4.01
CA ARG A 109 -14.86 -1.60 -4.82
C ARG A 109 -14.61 -1.61 -6.33
N GLY A 110 -13.44 -2.11 -6.76
CA GLY A 110 -13.06 -2.16 -8.19
C GLY A 110 -12.39 -0.90 -8.72
N ILE A 111 -12.15 0.08 -7.90
CA ILE A 111 -11.55 1.37 -8.25
C ILE A 111 -10.12 1.41 -7.72
N GLY A 112 -9.15 1.59 -8.60
CA GLY A 112 -7.74 1.56 -8.22
C GLY A 112 -6.81 2.06 -9.32
N GLN A 113 -5.51 2.02 -9.02
CA GLN A 113 -4.43 2.38 -9.94
C GLN A 113 -3.32 1.34 -9.86
N THR A 114 -2.82 0.92 -11.03
CA THR A 114 -1.75 -0.10 -11.11
C THR A 114 -0.37 0.52 -11.25
N ASP A 115 -0.24 1.56 -12.06
CA ASP A 115 1.04 2.14 -12.49
C ASP A 115 1.49 3.22 -11.49
N PHE A 116 2.77 3.15 -11.11
CA PHE A 116 3.40 4.02 -10.12
C PHE A 116 3.80 5.40 -10.66
N ASN A 117 3.81 5.58 -12.00
CA ASN A 117 4.39 6.76 -12.63
C ASN A 117 3.73 8.06 -12.12
N PHE A 118 4.55 9.05 -11.79
CA PHE A 118 4.13 10.32 -11.19
C PHE A 118 3.23 11.19 -12.09
N ALA A 119 3.19 10.90 -13.41
CA ALA A 119 2.22 11.51 -14.32
C ALA A 119 0.77 11.09 -14.02
N LEU A 120 0.58 10.00 -13.29
CA LEU A 120 -0.70 9.40 -12.93
C LEU A 120 -1.04 9.69 -11.47
N GLU A 121 -2.32 9.63 -11.15
CA GLU A 121 -2.80 9.85 -9.80
C GLU A 121 -3.30 8.54 -9.16
N PRO A 122 -3.13 8.33 -7.86
CA PRO A 122 -3.77 7.21 -7.17
C PRO A 122 -5.30 7.36 -7.17
N ALA A 123 -6.01 6.24 -7.03
CA ALA A 123 -7.48 6.24 -6.92
C ALA A 123 -7.97 6.04 -5.48
N VAL A 124 -7.06 5.64 -4.59
CA VAL A 124 -7.27 5.46 -3.15
C VAL A 124 -6.30 6.37 -2.42
N GLY A 125 -6.82 7.21 -1.53
CA GLY A 125 -6.00 8.09 -0.70
C GLY A 125 -5.26 7.34 0.40
N PHE A 126 -3.97 7.62 0.60
CA PHE A 126 -3.20 7.13 1.73
C PHE A 126 -2.88 8.27 2.69
N TYR A 127 -3.08 8.03 3.98
CA TYR A 127 -2.84 9.01 5.04
C TYR A 127 -2.10 8.34 6.21
N VAL A 128 -1.09 9.01 6.72
CA VAL A 128 -0.43 8.65 7.99
C VAL A 128 -0.59 9.84 8.93
N ASP A 129 -1.28 9.65 10.05
CA ASP A 129 -1.57 10.69 11.03
C ASP A 129 -2.17 11.96 10.37
N ASP A 130 -3.19 11.79 9.55
CA ASP A 130 -3.86 12.81 8.73
C ASP A 130 -2.99 13.44 7.61
N VAL A 131 -1.71 13.13 7.49
CA VAL A 131 -0.85 13.60 6.39
C VAL A 131 -1.09 12.80 5.12
N TYR A 132 -1.47 13.47 4.04
CA TYR A 132 -1.70 12.88 2.72
C TYR A 132 -0.39 12.43 2.05
N HIS A 133 -0.37 11.21 1.50
CA HIS A 133 0.69 10.66 0.67
C HIS A 133 0.26 10.59 -0.78
N ALA A 134 0.84 11.45 -1.63
CA ALA A 134 0.37 11.65 -3.00
C ALA A 134 0.87 10.59 -4.00
N SER A 135 1.92 9.85 -3.68
CA SER A 135 2.54 8.86 -4.56
C SER A 135 2.17 7.44 -4.17
N LEU A 136 1.96 6.56 -5.15
CA LEU A 136 1.88 5.10 -4.92
C LEU A 136 3.25 4.48 -4.63
N PHE A 137 4.34 5.03 -5.20
CA PHE A 137 5.69 4.59 -4.89
C PHE A 137 6.09 5.08 -3.50
N GLY A 138 6.71 4.22 -2.72
CA GLY A 138 7.07 4.52 -1.33
C GLY A 138 5.93 4.31 -0.32
N THR A 139 4.74 3.87 -0.74
CA THR A 139 3.59 3.59 0.15
C THR A 139 3.53 2.14 0.66
N SER A 140 4.58 1.35 0.48
CA SER A 140 4.67 0.04 1.15
C SER A 140 5.05 0.24 2.63
N PHE A 141 4.17 0.90 3.37
CA PHE A 141 4.38 1.27 4.76
C PHE A 141 4.64 0.05 5.64
N ASP A 142 5.63 0.18 6.52
CA ASP A 142 5.74 -0.70 7.68
C ASP A 142 4.67 -0.30 8.72
N LEU A 143 4.09 -1.30 9.37
CA LEU A 143 3.10 -1.09 10.43
C LEU A 143 3.84 -0.85 11.77
N LEU A 144 4.59 0.28 11.84
CA LEU A 144 5.39 0.64 13.00
C LEU A 144 4.55 1.41 14.02
N ASP A 145 4.37 0.83 15.20
CA ASP A 145 3.78 1.48 16.39
C ASP A 145 2.42 2.14 16.11
N LEU A 146 1.55 1.41 15.40
CA LEU A 146 0.21 1.88 15.07
C LEU A 146 -0.76 1.69 16.23
N GLU A 147 -1.65 2.64 16.39
CA GLU A 147 -2.86 2.51 17.20
C GLU A 147 -3.90 1.70 16.43
N ARG A 148 -4.12 2.06 15.15
CA ARG A 148 -5.08 1.39 14.26
C ARG A 148 -4.85 1.74 12.80
N VAL A 149 -5.47 0.94 11.93
CA VAL A 149 -5.65 1.24 10.51
C VAL A 149 -7.14 1.37 10.23
N GLU A 150 -7.54 2.45 9.55
CA GLU A 150 -8.91 2.68 9.10
C GLU A 150 -8.97 2.62 7.57
N ILE A 151 -9.93 1.84 7.03
CA ILE A 151 -10.19 1.75 5.60
C ILE A 151 -11.61 2.25 5.34
N LEU A 152 -11.71 3.42 4.72
CA LEU A 152 -12.96 4.05 4.32
C LEU A 152 -13.29 3.61 2.89
N ARG A 153 -14.45 3.02 2.68
CA ARG A 153 -14.87 2.48 1.38
C ARG A 153 -15.88 3.42 0.71
N GLY A 154 -15.75 3.54 -0.62
CA GLY A 154 -16.52 4.50 -1.41
C GLY A 154 -15.92 5.91 -1.43
N PRO A 155 -16.46 6.82 -2.28
CA PRO A 155 -15.84 8.11 -2.52
C PRO A 155 -15.83 9.00 -1.26
N GLN A 156 -14.69 9.61 -1.01
CA GLN A 156 -14.42 10.50 0.11
C GLN A 156 -14.06 11.92 -0.35
N GLY A 157 -14.59 12.36 -1.50
CA GLY A 157 -14.21 13.61 -2.15
C GLY A 157 -14.41 14.86 -1.30
N THR A 158 -15.40 14.89 -0.41
CA THR A 158 -15.72 16.07 0.41
C THR A 158 -14.71 16.33 1.52
N LEU A 159 -14.30 15.31 2.27
CA LEU A 159 -13.38 15.46 3.41
C LEU A 159 -11.92 15.24 2.99
N PHE A 160 -11.65 14.16 2.28
CA PHE A 160 -10.29 13.77 1.92
C PHE A 160 -9.85 14.33 0.55
N GLY A 161 -10.78 14.77 -0.28
CA GLY A 161 -10.52 15.49 -1.53
C GLY A 161 -9.96 14.62 -2.64
N LYS A 162 -8.86 15.10 -3.25
CA LYS A 162 -8.26 14.46 -4.44
C LYS A 162 -7.91 12.99 -4.19
N ASN A 163 -8.07 12.18 -5.25
CA ASN A 163 -7.56 10.80 -5.27
C ASN A 163 -8.16 9.86 -4.21
N SER A 164 -9.35 10.20 -3.71
CA SER A 164 -10.13 9.38 -2.78
C SER A 164 -11.43 8.86 -3.41
N ILE A 165 -11.41 8.65 -4.73
CA ILE A 165 -12.57 8.19 -5.51
C ILE A 165 -13.01 6.78 -5.14
N GLY A 166 -12.08 5.87 -4.85
CA GLY A 166 -12.37 4.52 -4.36
C GLY A 166 -12.53 4.46 -2.85
N GLY A 167 -11.91 5.38 -2.14
CA GLY A 167 -11.87 5.42 -0.68
C GLY A 167 -10.54 5.93 -0.13
N ALA A 168 -10.31 5.69 1.16
CA ALA A 168 -9.07 6.09 1.82
C ALA A 168 -8.57 5.01 2.78
N VAL A 169 -7.26 4.89 2.90
CA VAL A 169 -6.55 4.08 3.90
C VAL A 169 -5.82 5.03 4.83
N ARG A 170 -6.10 4.96 6.11
CA ARG A 170 -5.52 5.80 7.15
C ARG A 170 -4.77 4.95 8.16
N LEU A 171 -3.51 5.27 8.38
CA LEU A 171 -2.68 4.69 9.42
C LEU A 171 -2.59 5.70 10.55
N ILE A 172 -3.03 5.33 11.72
CA ILE A 172 -3.02 6.16 12.91
C ILE A 172 -1.99 5.59 13.88
N SER A 173 -0.97 6.38 14.19
CA SER A 173 0.11 5.98 15.08
C SER A 173 -0.24 6.27 16.54
N LYS A 174 0.35 5.51 17.45
CA LYS A 174 0.24 5.79 18.89
C LYS A 174 0.89 7.12 19.23
N LYS A 175 0.18 7.96 19.97
CA LYS A 175 0.70 9.24 20.49
C LYS A 175 1.53 9.03 21.76
N PRO A 176 2.46 9.96 22.08
CA PRO A 176 3.13 9.97 23.39
C PRO A 176 2.14 10.12 24.54
N THR A 177 2.38 9.37 25.62
CA THR A 177 1.53 9.34 26.83
C THR A 177 2.28 9.90 28.04
N ASP A 178 1.55 10.20 29.12
CA ASP A 178 2.12 10.72 30.37
C ASP A 178 2.68 9.62 31.29
N ARG A 179 2.80 8.38 30.79
CA ARG A 179 3.35 7.24 31.51
C ARG A 179 4.63 6.76 30.85
N PHE A 180 5.57 6.25 31.65
CA PHE A 180 6.69 5.53 31.09
C PHE A 180 6.22 4.17 30.57
N GLU A 181 6.51 3.89 29.30
CA GLU A 181 6.23 2.61 28.66
C GLU A 181 7.45 2.22 27.83
N ALA A 182 7.80 0.95 27.81
CA ALA A 182 8.81 0.46 26.90
C ALA A 182 8.44 -0.93 26.40
N SER A 183 8.87 -1.26 25.20
CA SER A 183 8.72 -2.62 24.67
C SER A 183 9.88 -3.00 23.77
N VAL A 184 10.20 -4.27 23.77
CA VAL A 184 11.15 -4.88 22.83
C VAL A 184 10.57 -6.18 22.31
N GLU A 185 10.71 -6.42 21.03
CA GLU A 185 10.22 -7.61 20.33
C GLU A 185 11.28 -8.12 19.36
N GLY A 186 11.49 -9.43 19.34
CA GLY A 186 12.34 -10.12 18.39
C GLY A 186 11.60 -11.25 17.70
N THR A 187 11.73 -11.35 16.38
CA THR A 187 11.14 -12.43 15.57
C THR A 187 12.22 -13.12 14.76
N TYR A 188 12.24 -14.46 14.83
CA TYR A 188 13.07 -15.31 13.97
C TYR A 188 12.20 -16.30 13.20
N GLY A 189 12.55 -16.61 11.95
CA GLY A 189 11.70 -17.50 11.14
C GLY A 189 12.32 -17.95 9.82
N SER A 190 11.46 -18.47 8.96
CA SER A 190 11.81 -18.96 7.61
C SER A 190 12.58 -17.93 6.79
N TYR A 191 13.51 -18.38 5.94
CA TYR A 191 14.39 -17.55 5.10
C TYR A 191 15.29 -16.64 5.92
N ASP A 192 15.86 -17.16 7.02
CA ASP A 192 16.73 -16.42 7.95
C ASP A 192 16.12 -15.07 8.37
N ARG A 193 14.80 -15.05 8.52
CA ARG A 193 14.06 -13.87 8.99
C ARG A 193 14.55 -13.49 10.39
N LEU A 194 14.96 -12.24 10.54
CA LEU A 194 15.29 -11.60 11.81
C LEU A 194 14.67 -10.21 11.86
N ASP A 195 13.61 -10.05 12.65
CA ASP A 195 12.99 -8.75 12.90
C ASP A 195 13.23 -8.35 14.35
N LEU A 196 13.57 -7.08 14.56
CA LEU A 196 13.70 -6.45 15.87
C LEU A 196 12.86 -5.20 15.90
N ARG A 197 12.07 -5.02 16.96
CA ARG A 197 11.28 -3.82 17.22
C ARG A 197 11.54 -3.34 18.64
N GLY A 198 11.55 -2.03 18.83
CA GLY A 198 11.67 -1.42 20.13
C GLY A 198 10.88 -0.12 20.19
N MET A 199 10.30 0.15 21.35
CA MET A 199 9.59 1.37 21.63
C MET A 199 9.90 1.82 23.04
N VAL A 200 10.02 3.14 23.24
CA VAL A 200 10.05 3.77 24.55
C VAL A 200 9.21 5.05 24.53
N ASN A 201 8.36 5.20 25.52
CA ASN A 201 7.59 6.40 25.80
C ASN A 201 8.08 7.02 27.11
N ILE A 202 8.46 8.26 27.08
CA ILE A 202 9.09 8.99 28.19
C ILE A 202 8.30 10.26 28.48
N PRO A 203 7.64 10.37 29.64
CA PRO A 203 7.10 11.65 30.11
C PRO A 203 8.27 12.54 30.53
N LEU A 204 8.56 13.58 29.72
CA LEU A 204 9.65 14.52 29.99
C LEU A 204 9.27 15.56 31.03
N VAL A 205 8.02 16.03 30.98
CA VAL A 205 7.39 16.91 31.97
C VAL A 205 5.97 16.37 32.20
N ALA A 206 5.67 16.04 33.45
CA ALA A 206 4.38 15.46 33.82
C ALA A 206 3.22 16.30 33.25
N ASP A 207 2.28 15.62 32.63
CA ASP A 207 1.04 16.16 32.01
C ASP A 207 1.27 17.23 30.92
N GLN A 208 2.52 17.53 30.54
CA GLN A 208 2.82 18.59 29.58
C GLN A 208 3.65 18.16 28.39
N LEU A 209 4.67 17.33 28.58
CA LEU A 209 5.60 17.01 27.50
C LEU A 209 6.00 15.55 27.56
N ALA A 210 5.70 14.83 26.51
CA ALA A 210 6.07 13.42 26.37
C ALA A 210 6.74 13.14 25.03
N LEU A 211 7.69 12.21 25.04
CA LEU A 211 8.45 11.76 23.86
C LEU A 211 8.22 10.26 23.68
N ARG A 212 7.88 9.84 22.46
CA ARG A 212 7.78 8.44 22.07
C ARG A 212 8.76 8.15 20.93
N LEU A 213 9.62 7.15 21.14
CA LEU A 213 10.60 6.71 20.15
C LEU A 213 10.29 5.26 19.77
N SER A 214 10.21 4.99 18.48
CA SER A 214 9.94 3.65 17.97
C SER A 214 10.94 3.32 16.87
N VAL A 215 11.48 2.09 16.89
CA VAL A 215 12.47 1.62 15.92
C VAL A 215 12.10 0.21 15.45
N ALA A 216 12.41 -0.08 14.18
CA ALA A 216 12.29 -1.43 13.64
C ALA A 216 13.46 -1.75 12.71
N SER A 217 13.90 -3.00 12.74
CA SER A 217 14.83 -3.58 11.75
C SER A 217 14.26 -4.91 11.30
N LYS A 218 14.08 -5.10 9.99
CA LYS A 218 13.56 -6.33 9.39
C LYS A 218 14.54 -6.83 8.36
N GLN A 219 14.90 -8.10 8.45
CA GLN A 219 15.77 -8.76 7.48
C GLN A 219 15.20 -10.14 7.17
N ARG A 220 15.23 -10.50 5.88
CA ARG A 220 14.80 -11.81 5.42
C ARG A 220 15.38 -12.09 4.04
N ASP A 221 15.89 -13.29 3.81
CA ASP A 221 16.40 -13.72 2.52
C ASP A 221 15.28 -13.81 1.46
N GLY A 222 15.69 -13.70 0.20
CA GLY A 222 14.80 -13.89 -0.94
C GLY A 222 14.34 -15.37 -1.06
N TYR A 223 13.17 -15.54 -1.66
CA TYR A 223 12.52 -16.85 -1.81
C TYR A 223 12.42 -17.34 -3.26
N VAL A 224 12.88 -16.53 -4.23
CA VAL A 224 13.07 -16.97 -5.62
C VAL A 224 14.57 -17.08 -5.88
N ASP A 225 15.02 -18.26 -6.25
CA ASP A 225 16.43 -18.55 -6.50
C ASP A 225 16.86 -18.03 -7.86
N ARG A 226 17.92 -17.23 -7.90
CA ARG A 226 18.61 -16.85 -9.13
C ARG A 226 19.67 -17.88 -9.43
N VAL A 227 19.55 -18.51 -10.60
CA VAL A 227 20.41 -19.60 -11.04
C VAL A 227 21.12 -19.22 -12.35
N ASP A 228 22.41 -19.54 -12.46
CA ASP A 228 23.14 -19.41 -13.70
C ASP A 228 22.69 -20.49 -14.70
N PHE A 229 22.05 -20.06 -15.80
CA PHE A 229 21.47 -20.96 -16.78
C PHE A 229 22.51 -21.85 -17.45
N ALA A 230 23.65 -21.28 -17.83
CA ALA A 230 24.70 -22.03 -18.51
C ALA A 230 25.38 -23.04 -17.58
N CYS A 231 25.41 -22.79 -16.28
CA CYS A 231 25.86 -23.73 -15.28
C CYS A 231 24.84 -24.87 -15.08
N ALA A 232 23.54 -24.52 -14.96
CA ALA A 232 22.50 -25.48 -14.64
C ALA A 232 22.07 -26.35 -15.83
N TYR A 233 22.12 -25.79 -17.04
CA TYR A 233 21.69 -26.43 -18.30
C TYR A 233 22.72 -26.24 -19.43
N PRO A 234 23.94 -26.77 -19.31
CA PRO A 234 25.00 -26.53 -20.25
C PRO A 234 24.67 -27.03 -21.68
N GLU A 235 23.85 -28.07 -21.81
CA GLU A 235 23.40 -28.60 -23.09
C GLU A 235 22.39 -27.72 -23.84
N LEU A 236 21.72 -26.81 -23.13
CA LEU A 236 20.73 -25.85 -23.66
C LEU A 236 21.29 -24.43 -23.80
N ALA A 237 22.51 -24.20 -23.32
CA ALA A 237 23.06 -22.85 -23.15
C ALA A 237 23.62 -22.24 -24.44
N GLY A 238 23.82 -23.03 -25.52
CA GLY A 238 24.42 -22.53 -26.73
C GLY A 238 25.86 -22.01 -26.50
N ASN A 239 26.08 -20.74 -26.81
CA ASN A 239 27.37 -20.06 -26.60
C ASN A 239 27.48 -19.31 -25.26
N LEU A 240 26.45 -19.38 -24.41
CA LEU A 240 26.49 -18.76 -23.06
C LEU A 240 27.56 -19.47 -22.21
N GLN A 241 28.35 -18.69 -21.49
CA GLN A 241 29.34 -19.22 -20.58
C GLN A 241 28.85 -19.13 -19.12
N PRO A 242 29.12 -20.17 -18.31
CA PRO A 242 28.83 -20.08 -16.88
C PRO A 242 29.56 -18.91 -16.21
N THR A 243 28.87 -18.18 -15.38
CA THR A 243 29.44 -17.08 -14.56
C THR A 243 29.92 -17.58 -13.20
N VAL A 244 29.49 -18.80 -12.81
CA VAL A 244 29.89 -19.48 -11.57
C VAL A 244 30.53 -20.82 -11.88
N SER A 245 31.53 -21.21 -11.07
CA SER A 245 32.18 -22.50 -11.21
C SER A 245 31.34 -23.62 -10.62
N THR A 246 31.21 -24.73 -11.35
CA THR A 246 30.49 -25.94 -10.94
C THR A 246 31.20 -26.76 -9.85
N ASN A 247 32.36 -26.33 -9.33
CA ASN A 247 33.11 -27.07 -8.34
C ASN A 247 32.31 -27.30 -7.05
N GLY A 248 31.40 -28.26 -7.13
CA GLY A 248 30.79 -28.95 -5.98
C GLY A 248 29.50 -28.39 -5.44
N ASN A 249 28.92 -27.27 -5.93
CA ASN A 249 27.68 -26.69 -5.38
C ASN A 249 26.78 -26.07 -6.45
N SER A 250 25.56 -25.78 -5.99
CA SER A 250 24.46 -25.23 -6.75
C SER A 250 24.88 -24.11 -7.71
N CYS A 251 24.28 -24.06 -8.90
CA CYS A 251 24.45 -22.96 -9.85
C CYS A 251 23.76 -21.65 -9.37
N LYS A 252 23.41 -21.57 -8.12
CA LYS A 252 22.76 -20.40 -7.50
C LYS A 252 23.70 -19.22 -7.43
N VAL A 253 23.26 -18.06 -7.91
CA VAL A 253 24.02 -16.80 -7.93
C VAL A 253 23.44 -15.73 -7.02
N GLY A 254 22.31 -16.01 -6.35
CA GLY A 254 21.63 -15.12 -5.42
C GLY A 254 20.16 -15.43 -5.31
N THR A 255 19.40 -14.47 -4.79
CA THR A 255 17.95 -14.56 -4.61
C THR A 255 17.24 -13.32 -5.13
N LEU A 256 15.91 -13.36 -5.16
CA LEU A 256 15.00 -12.23 -5.33
C LEU A 256 13.93 -12.24 -4.23
N GLY A 257 13.45 -11.06 -3.88
CA GLY A 257 12.35 -10.88 -2.91
C GLY A 257 12.80 -10.90 -1.46
N GLY A 258 14.12 -10.74 -1.21
CA GLY A 258 14.66 -10.51 0.13
C GLY A 258 14.30 -9.12 0.65
N GLU A 259 14.21 -8.99 1.97
CA GLU A 259 13.84 -7.76 2.67
C GLU A 259 14.98 -7.27 3.57
N SER A 260 15.24 -5.96 3.55
CA SER A 260 16.18 -5.30 4.45
C SER A 260 15.68 -3.89 4.74
N VAL A 261 14.88 -3.74 5.80
CA VAL A 261 14.21 -2.48 6.16
C VAL A 261 14.66 -2.06 7.55
N ARG A 262 14.96 -0.77 7.70
CA ARG A 262 15.18 -0.12 8.99
C ARG A 262 14.29 1.11 9.04
N ALA A 263 13.55 1.26 10.11
CA ALA A 263 12.66 2.39 10.34
C ALA A 263 12.87 2.96 11.74
N GLY A 264 12.71 4.27 11.86
CA GLY A 264 12.74 4.98 13.12
C GLY A 264 11.73 6.11 13.10
N ARG A 265 11.02 6.28 14.20
CA ARG A 265 10.03 7.32 14.41
C ARG A 265 10.26 7.98 15.77
N ALA A 266 10.21 9.31 15.79
CA ALA A 266 10.20 10.12 16.99
C ALA A 266 8.93 10.98 16.99
N ALA A 267 8.14 10.90 18.04
CA ALA A 267 6.95 11.71 18.24
C ALA A 267 7.06 12.47 19.55
N LEU A 268 6.80 13.78 19.52
CA LEU A 268 6.77 14.65 20.66
C LEU A 268 5.36 15.22 20.81
N ARG A 269 4.74 15.03 21.97
CA ARG A 269 3.48 15.65 22.34
C ARG A 269 3.75 16.71 23.40
N TRP A 270 3.27 17.92 23.14
CA TRP A 270 3.41 19.07 24.03
C TRP A 270 2.07 19.74 24.27
N THR A 271 1.66 19.82 25.54
CA THR A 271 0.42 20.46 26.00
C THR A 271 0.78 21.68 26.87
N PRO A 272 1.18 22.83 26.26
CA PRO A 272 1.63 24.00 27.00
C PRO A 272 0.53 24.60 27.89
N THR A 273 -0.72 24.41 27.50
CA THR A 273 -1.92 24.82 28.22
C THR A 273 -3.01 23.76 28.05
N ALA A 274 -4.03 23.78 28.88
CA ALA A 274 -5.11 22.79 28.82
C ALA A 274 -5.89 22.78 27.48
N ASN A 275 -5.82 23.86 26.72
CA ASN A 275 -6.54 24.05 25.48
C ASN A 275 -5.64 24.03 24.22
N VAL A 276 -4.34 23.72 24.34
CA VAL A 276 -3.43 23.62 23.21
C VAL A 276 -2.62 22.32 23.28
N GLU A 277 -2.69 21.52 22.23
CA GLU A 277 -1.84 20.35 22.04
C GLU A 277 -1.03 20.52 20.74
N VAL A 278 0.27 20.29 20.82
CA VAL A 278 1.20 20.28 19.68
C VAL A 278 1.82 18.91 19.57
N ASN A 279 1.69 18.29 18.40
CA ASN A 279 2.32 17.00 18.08
C ASN A 279 3.34 17.21 16.97
N LEU A 280 4.61 16.85 17.21
CA LEU A 280 5.68 16.89 16.22
C LEU A 280 6.15 15.47 15.95
N VAL A 281 6.27 15.11 14.68
CA VAL A 281 6.69 13.77 14.27
C VAL A 281 7.81 13.86 13.24
N ALA A 282 8.83 13.03 13.44
CA ALA A 282 9.88 12.77 12.46
C ALA A 282 9.98 11.26 12.23
N GLU A 283 9.97 10.84 10.98
CA GLU A 283 10.09 9.44 10.59
C GLU A 283 11.14 9.27 9.51
N VAL A 284 11.94 8.21 9.62
CA VAL A 284 12.98 7.85 8.65
C VAL A 284 12.86 6.36 8.33
N ILE A 285 12.78 6.02 7.04
CA ILE A 285 12.78 4.65 6.55
C ILE A 285 13.96 4.46 5.61
N ARG A 286 14.70 3.36 5.76
CA ARG A 286 15.77 2.91 4.88
C ARG A 286 15.49 1.47 4.47
N ASP A 287 14.89 1.30 3.29
CA ASP A 287 14.60 0.01 2.68
C ASP A 287 15.66 -0.28 1.61
N ASN A 288 16.47 -1.31 1.82
CA ASN A 288 17.53 -1.78 0.92
C ASN A 288 17.25 -3.21 0.46
N SER A 289 16.01 -3.52 0.15
CA SER A 289 15.57 -4.85 -0.26
C SER A 289 16.10 -5.24 -1.64
N GLU A 290 16.09 -6.54 -1.90
CA GLU A 290 16.39 -7.12 -3.22
C GLU A 290 15.30 -6.73 -4.24
N ALA A 291 15.61 -6.91 -5.54
CA ALA A 291 14.61 -6.81 -6.60
C ALA A 291 13.43 -7.75 -6.30
N ALA A 292 12.24 -7.37 -6.75
CA ALA A 292 11.03 -8.13 -6.50
C ALA A 292 11.16 -9.57 -7.03
N ALA A 293 10.62 -10.53 -6.30
CA ALA A 293 10.58 -11.93 -6.68
C ALA A 293 9.73 -12.11 -7.94
N ASP A 294 10.38 -12.24 -9.09
CA ASP A 294 9.75 -12.34 -10.40
C ASP A 294 10.23 -13.60 -11.10
N SER A 295 9.33 -14.25 -11.84
CA SER A 295 9.65 -15.43 -12.64
C SER A 295 8.96 -15.36 -13.98
N LEU A 296 9.53 -16.02 -14.99
CA LEU A 296 8.97 -16.12 -16.33
C LEU A 296 7.80 -17.13 -16.32
N ILE A 297 6.64 -16.71 -16.82
CA ILE A 297 5.45 -17.58 -16.93
C ILE A 297 5.30 -18.12 -18.35
N TYR A 298 5.55 -17.26 -19.34
CA TYR A 298 5.35 -17.63 -20.75
C TYR A 298 6.04 -16.64 -21.68
N VAL A 299 6.55 -17.15 -22.79
CA VAL A 299 7.07 -16.39 -23.93
C VAL A 299 6.18 -16.63 -25.13
N ASN A 300 5.65 -15.55 -25.75
CA ASN A 300 4.97 -15.64 -27.04
C ASN A 300 6.02 -15.68 -28.17
N GLU A 301 6.48 -16.87 -28.49
CA GLU A 301 7.56 -17.11 -29.46
C GLU A 301 7.18 -16.67 -30.90
N ASN A 302 5.87 -16.50 -31.18
CA ASN A 302 5.36 -16.10 -32.49
C ASN A 302 5.23 -14.57 -32.64
N ALA A 303 5.60 -13.79 -31.64
CA ALA A 303 5.59 -12.34 -31.75
C ALA A 303 6.62 -11.88 -32.78
N ALA A 304 6.20 -11.16 -33.81
CA ALA A 304 7.05 -10.81 -34.95
C ALA A 304 8.34 -10.09 -34.57
N SER A 305 8.26 -9.16 -33.60
CA SER A 305 9.43 -8.44 -33.08
C SER A 305 10.43 -9.39 -32.39
N LEU A 306 9.94 -10.36 -31.61
CA LEU A 306 10.79 -11.35 -30.95
C LEU A 306 11.41 -12.32 -31.95
N VAL A 307 10.61 -12.82 -32.93
CA VAL A 307 11.14 -13.68 -34.03
C VAL A 307 12.26 -12.98 -34.78
N ASN A 308 12.06 -11.72 -35.14
CA ASN A 308 13.10 -10.93 -35.81
C ASN A 308 14.35 -10.78 -34.95
N TYR A 309 14.17 -10.43 -33.66
CA TYR A 309 15.29 -10.25 -32.72
C TYR A 309 16.06 -11.56 -32.46
N ASN A 310 15.36 -12.67 -32.29
CA ASN A 310 15.96 -14.00 -32.19
C ASN A 310 16.85 -14.32 -33.42
N ASN A 311 16.29 -14.17 -34.61
CA ASN A 311 16.97 -14.53 -35.86
C ASN A 311 18.14 -13.61 -36.20
N THR A 312 18.05 -12.32 -35.90
CA THR A 312 19.03 -11.32 -36.30
C THR A 312 20.08 -11.02 -35.23
N ARG A 313 19.80 -11.34 -33.95
CA ARG A 313 20.71 -10.99 -32.85
C ARG A 313 21.01 -12.16 -31.91
N LEU A 314 19.97 -12.81 -31.32
CA LEU A 314 20.23 -13.76 -30.25
C LEU A 314 20.85 -15.06 -30.77
N ILE A 315 20.27 -15.70 -31.78
CA ILE A 315 20.79 -16.95 -32.35
C ILE A 315 22.22 -16.74 -32.95
N PRO A 316 22.49 -15.69 -33.74
CA PRO A 316 23.83 -15.46 -34.24
C PRO A 316 24.91 -15.23 -33.17
N THR A 317 24.51 -14.62 -32.03
CA THR A 317 25.47 -14.25 -30.96
C THR A 317 25.58 -15.35 -29.89
N TYR A 318 24.44 -15.86 -29.41
CA TYR A 318 24.40 -16.77 -28.27
C TYR A 318 24.09 -18.23 -28.64
N GLY A 319 23.83 -18.51 -29.91
CA GLY A 319 23.52 -19.87 -30.40
C GLY A 319 22.08 -20.33 -30.01
N ILE A 320 21.33 -19.53 -29.29
CA ILE A 320 19.98 -19.87 -28.79
C ILE A 320 19.01 -18.70 -28.92
N PRO A 321 17.71 -18.96 -29.17
CA PRO A 321 16.66 -17.95 -29.09
C PRO A 321 16.23 -17.70 -27.64
N PHE A 322 15.53 -16.58 -27.42
CA PHE A 322 14.72 -16.37 -26.25
C PHE A 322 13.33 -17.01 -26.48
N ASP A 323 13.04 -18.05 -25.73
CA ASP A 323 11.82 -18.87 -25.85
C ASP A 323 11.41 -19.47 -24.50
N ASN A 324 10.45 -20.41 -24.49
CA ASN A 324 9.94 -21.02 -23.27
C ASN A 324 10.91 -22.00 -22.56
N ARG A 325 12.14 -22.20 -23.04
CA ARG A 325 13.18 -22.97 -22.30
C ARG A 325 13.54 -22.35 -20.95
N PHE A 326 13.31 -21.04 -20.79
CA PHE A 326 13.56 -20.32 -19.56
C PHE A 326 12.36 -20.32 -18.59
N VAL A 327 11.24 -20.92 -18.98
CA VAL A 327 10.06 -21.13 -18.12
C VAL A 327 10.26 -22.41 -17.32
N VAL A 328 10.48 -22.25 -16.03
CA VAL A 328 10.81 -23.35 -15.11
C VAL A 328 9.95 -23.25 -13.84
N ASP A 329 10.44 -23.78 -12.73
CA ASP A 329 9.79 -23.62 -11.43
C ASP A 329 9.55 -22.12 -11.12
N PRO A 330 8.35 -21.72 -10.64
CA PRO A 330 8.04 -20.34 -10.30
C PRO A 330 8.95 -19.71 -9.24
N TYR A 331 9.67 -20.51 -8.46
CA TYR A 331 10.63 -20.06 -7.46
C TYR A 331 12.08 -20.06 -7.96
N VAL A 332 12.26 -20.19 -9.28
CA VAL A 332 13.56 -20.13 -9.94
C VAL A 332 13.54 -19.13 -11.08
N THR A 333 14.59 -18.34 -11.21
CA THR A 333 14.80 -17.40 -12.31
C THR A 333 16.24 -17.44 -12.82
N PHE A 334 16.42 -17.20 -14.11
CA PHE A 334 17.75 -17.05 -14.73
C PHE A 334 18.09 -15.58 -14.99
N ALA A 335 17.42 -14.67 -14.31
CA ALA A 335 17.60 -13.23 -14.46
C ALA A 335 19.05 -12.83 -14.21
N THR A 336 19.66 -12.18 -15.19
CA THR A 336 20.91 -11.45 -15.03
C THR A 336 20.61 -9.96 -15.08
N TYR A 337 21.30 -9.20 -14.26
CA TYR A 337 21.21 -7.75 -14.25
C TYR A 337 22.41 -7.12 -14.96
N ASP A 338 23.00 -7.90 -15.87
CA ASP A 338 24.10 -7.50 -16.74
C ASP A 338 23.57 -7.43 -18.16
N SER A 339 23.65 -6.28 -18.80
CA SER A 339 23.24 -6.10 -20.17
C SER A 339 24.49 -5.94 -21.04
N ALA A 340 24.93 -7.03 -21.64
CA ALA A 340 26.04 -7.02 -22.63
C ALA A 340 25.74 -6.07 -23.81
N PHE A 341 24.45 -5.91 -24.18
CA PHE A 341 24.01 -4.97 -25.22
C PHE A 341 24.33 -3.51 -24.88
N LEU A 342 24.25 -3.13 -23.59
CA LEU A 342 24.50 -1.78 -23.12
C LEU A 342 25.89 -1.59 -22.53
N GLY A 343 26.64 -2.68 -22.33
CA GLY A 343 27.89 -2.65 -21.57
C GLY A 343 27.66 -2.20 -20.11
N ARG A 344 26.44 -2.42 -19.55
CA ARG A 344 26.08 -1.98 -18.23
C ARG A 344 25.63 -3.13 -17.35
N LYS A 345 25.99 -3.02 -16.08
CA LYS A 345 25.45 -3.85 -15.00
C LYS A 345 24.63 -2.99 -14.06
N VAL A 346 23.38 -3.38 -13.79
CA VAL A 346 22.53 -2.74 -12.82
C VAL A 346 22.37 -3.62 -11.58
N PRO A 347 22.27 -3.08 -10.37
CA PRO A 347 22.08 -3.89 -9.17
C PRO A 347 20.66 -4.48 -9.12
N PRO A 348 20.47 -5.73 -8.66
CA PRO A 348 19.15 -6.33 -8.44
C PRO A 348 18.53 -5.79 -7.15
N VAL A 349 18.00 -4.58 -7.19
CA VAL A 349 17.50 -3.87 -5.99
C VAL A 349 16.09 -3.36 -6.16
N ASN A 350 15.43 -3.17 -5.01
CA ASN A 350 14.14 -2.51 -4.88
C ASN A 350 14.16 -1.69 -3.57
N THR A 351 14.72 -0.49 -3.64
CA THR A 351 15.05 0.35 -2.48
C THR A 351 14.12 1.55 -2.36
N VAL A 352 13.87 1.98 -1.12
CA VAL A 352 13.24 3.26 -0.79
C VAL A 352 13.87 3.85 0.45
N HIS A 353 14.33 5.08 0.34
CA HIS A 353 14.78 5.89 1.47
C HIS A 353 13.82 7.07 1.64
N SER A 354 13.09 7.10 2.75
CA SER A 354 12.06 8.08 3.01
C SER A 354 12.34 8.85 4.30
N GLU A 355 11.99 10.12 4.29
CA GLU A 355 12.00 11.02 5.43
C GLU A 355 10.68 11.79 5.45
N SER A 356 10.03 11.85 6.60
CA SER A 356 8.78 12.56 6.81
C SER A 356 8.86 13.38 8.09
N TYR A 357 8.41 14.61 8.01
CA TYR A 357 8.32 15.53 9.13
C TYR A 357 6.94 16.14 9.15
N SER A 358 6.26 16.08 10.29
CA SER A 358 4.94 16.69 10.44
C SER A 358 4.79 17.40 11.77
N GLY A 359 3.95 18.42 11.77
CA GLY A 359 3.53 19.17 12.93
C GLY A 359 2.01 19.34 12.93
N GLU A 360 1.38 18.94 14.00
CA GLU A 360 -0.06 19.12 14.23
C GLU A 360 -0.24 20.05 15.44
N ILE A 361 -1.10 21.06 15.30
CA ILE A 361 -1.52 21.93 16.38
C ILE A 361 -3.02 21.79 16.53
N ASN A 362 -3.49 21.39 17.69
CA ASN A 362 -4.89 21.40 18.09
C ASN A 362 -5.08 22.50 19.16
N TRP A 363 -5.96 23.45 18.88
CA TRP A 363 -6.25 24.55 19.75
C TRP A 363 -7.76 24.70 19.97
N ASP A 364 -8.21 24.39 21.18
CA ASP A 364 -9.59 24.63 21.59
C ASP A 364 -9.77 26.14 21.83
N ILE A 365 -10.27 26.87 20.81
CA ILE A 365 -10.51 28.32 20.84
C ILE A 365 -11.60 28.63 21.84
N THR A 366 -12.63 27.81 21.85
CA THR A 366 -13.73 27.80 22.82
C THR A 366 -14.08 26.35 23.15
N ASP A 367 -14.97 26.14 24.13
CA ASP A 367 -15.46 24.79 24.47
C ASP A 367 -16.11 24.07 23.27
N ASN A 368 -16.63 24.83 22.29
CA ASN A 368 -17.37 24.31 21.14
C ASN A 368 -16.64 24.47 19.80
N VAL A 369 -15.44 25.06 19.75
CA VAL A 369 -14.70 25.30 18.50
C VAL A 369 -13.23 24.99 18.68
N GLN A 370 -12.73 24.07 17.91
CA GLN A 370 -11.32 23.72 17.82
C GLN A 370 -10.73 24.15 16.47
N PHE A 371 -9.56 24.75 16.51
CA PHE A 371 -8.70 24.95 15.36
C PHE A 371 -7.66 23.83 15.28
N LYS A 372 -7.47 23.27 14.09
CA LYS A 372 -6.45 22.28 13.80
C LYS A 372 -5.58 22.75 12.63
N SER A 373 -4.26 22.72 12.81
CA SER A 373 -3.28 22.98 11.75
C SER A 373 -2.43 21.74 11.56
N ILE A 374 -2.28 21.27 10.31
CA ILE A 374 -1.42 20.14 9.95
C ILE A 374 -0.46 20.60 8.87
N THR A 375 0.83 20.60 9.19
CA THR A 375 1.93 20.92 8.28
C THR A 375 2.79 19.69 8.08
N ALA A 376 3.09 19.31 6.84
CA ALA A 376 4.00 18.20 6.61
C ALA A 376 4.91 18.42 5.40
N TYR A 377 6.13 17.91 5.52
CA TYR A 377 7.11 17.77 4.46
C TYR A 377 7.54 16.31 4.37
N GLN A 378 7.53 15.76 3.17
CA GLN A 378 7.90 14.38 2.90
C GLN A 378 8.85 14.33 1.71
N LYS A 379 9.85 13.47 1.82
CA LYS A 379 10.80 13.21 0.75
C LYS A 379 11.11 11.72 0.69
N PHE A 380 11.16 11.18 -0.52
CA PHE A 380 11.74 9.85 -0.71
C PHE A 380 12.57 9.77 -1.98
N ASN A 381 13.55 8.86 -1.97
CA ASN A 381 14.31 8.42 -3.13
C ASN A 381 14.32 6.90 -3.15
N GLY A 382 14.21 6.31 -4.34
CA GLY A 382 14.23 4.88 -4.48
C GLY A 382 14.81 4.44 -5.81
N ARG A 383 15.24 3.19 -5.87
CA ARG A 383 15.70 2.55 -7.11
C ARG A 383 15.13 1.16 -7.20
N PHE A 384 14.57 0.80 -8.32
CA PHE A 384 14.11 -0.55 -8.59
C PHE A 384 14.49 -0.98 -10.01
N THR A 385 14.89 -2.24 -10.09
CA THR A 385 15.40 -2.82 -11.32
C THR A 385 14.63 -4.09 -11.64
N GLN A 386 14.41 -4.35 -12.93
CA GLN A 386 13.75 -5.56 -13.39
C GLN A 386 14.49 -6.12 -14.61
N ASN A 387 14.88 -7.38 -14.54
CA ASN A 387 15.14 -8.17 -15.74
C ASN A 387 13.83 -8.83 -16.16
N ALA A 388 13.08 -8.15 -17.05
CA ALA A 388 11.73 -8.56 -17.39
C ALA A 388 11.64 -9.88 -18.16
N ASN A 389 12.73 -10.31 -18.80
CA ASN A 389 12.77 -11.59 -19.51
C ASN A 389 13.18 -12.78 -18.62
N ASN A 390 13.62 -12.52 -17.38
CA ASN A 390 14.01 -13.57 -16.42
C ASN A 390 14.96 -14.61 -17.01
N SER A 391 15.87 -14.18 -17.92
CA SER A 391 16.84 -15.02 -18.61
C SER A 391 18.18 -14.31 -18.69
N PRO A 392 19.28 -15.03 -19.04
CA PRO A 392 20.59 -14.41 -19.23
C PRO A 392 20.71 -13.61 -20.54
N LEU A 393 19.71 -13.70 -21.43
CA LEU A 393 19.76 -13.03 -22.73
C LEU A 393 19.36 -11.54 -22.60
N PRO A 394 19.95 -10.64 -23.39
CA PRO A 394 19.69 -9.19 -23.30
C PRO A 394 18.40 -8.80 -24.04
N VAL A 395 17.24 -9.16 -23.51
CA VAL A 395 15.93 -8.91 -24.16
C VAL A 395 15.21 -7.70 -23.55
N ALA A 396 15.07 -7.66 -22.23
CA ALA A 396 14.35 -6.59 -21.56
C ALA A 396 14.90 -6.34 -20.15
N LEU A 397 15.40 -5.14 -19.91
CA LEU A 397 15.95 -4.69 -18.64
C LEU A 397 15.42 -3.28 -18.36
N THR A 398 14.99 -3.02 -17.15
CA THR A 398 14.64 -1.67 -16.70
C THR A 398 15.39 -1.31 -15.42
N ASP A 399 15.77 -0.04 -15.33
CA ASP A 399 16.39 0.56 -14.17
C ASP A 399 15.65 1.88 -13.90
N ASN A 400 14.99 2.00 -12.77
CA ASN A 400 14.23 3.18 -12.42
C ASN A 400 14.76 3.79 -11.14
N ILE A 401 15.05 5.09 -11.17
CA ILE A 401 15.48 5.90 -10.04
C ILE A 401 14.42 6.95 -9.82
N ALA A 402 13.63 6.79 -8.77
CA ALA A 402 12.49 7.64 -8.47
C ALA A 402 12.80 8.57 -7.30
N GLY A 403 12.49 9.85 -7.43
CA GLY A 403 12.55 10.84 -6.37
C GLY A 403 11.20 11.54 -6.24
N PHE A 404 10.82 11.89 -5.03
CA PHE A 404 9.59 12.63 -4.76
C PHE A 404 9.75 13.49 -3.52
N GLU A 405 9.29 14.73 -3.60
CA GLU A 405 9.20 15.65 -2.49
C GLU A 405 7.80 16.26 -2.47
N GLN A 406 7.21 16.44 -1.29
CA GLN A 406 5.93 17.13 -1.16
C GLN A 406 5.88 17.98 0.10
N PHE A 407 5.14 19.07 -0.01
CA PHE A 407 4.71 19.91 1.10
C PHE A 407 3.18 19.92 1.16
N THR A 408 2.63 19.77 2.36
CA THR A 408 1.18 19.90 2.60
C THR A 408 0.91 20.82 3.77
N GLN A 409 -0.15 21.61 3.65
CA GLN A 409 -0.69 22.43 4.74
C GLN A 409 -2.20 22.30 4.76
N GLU A 410 -2.74 21.99 5.91
CA GLU A 410 -4.18 21.98 6.12
C GLU A 410 -4.55 22.81 7.36
N PHE A 411 -5.57 23.64 7.22
CA PHE A 411 -6.21 24.32 8.33
C PHE A 411 -7.66 23.87 8.42
N ARG A 412 -8.08 23.45 9.60
CA ARG A 412 -9.44 23.03 9.89
C ARG A 412 -9.99 23.83 11.08
N LEU A 413 -11.27 24.13 11.01
CA LEU A 413 -12.10 24.48 12.15
C LEU A 413 -13.13 23.38 12.29
N VAL A 414 -13.25 22.83 13.47
CA VAL A 414 -14.27 21.83 13.81
C VAL A 414 -15.01 22.27 15.06
N GLY A 415 -16.28 21.98 15.13
CA GLY A 415 -17.03 22.40 16.30
C GLY A 415 -18.47 21.92 16.33
N THR A 416 -19.16 22.34 17.38
CA THR A 416 -20.62 22.21 17.55
C THR A 416 -21.28 23.59 17.51
N ALA A 417 -22.54 23.65 17.14
CA ALA A 417 -23.32 24.87 17.09
C ALA A 417 -24.81 24.58 17.37
N PHE A 418 -25.53 25.61 17.83
CA PHE A 418 -26.98 25.57 18.09
C PHE A 418 -27.37 24.50 19.13
N ASP A 419 -26.71 24.52 20.30
CA ASP A 419 -26.93 23.57 21.39
C ASP A 419 -26.80 22.10 20.89
N ASP A 420 -25.66 21.80 20.24
CA ASP A 420 -25.31 20.49 19.69
C ASP A 420 -26.19 19.97 18.52
N LEU A 421 -27.07 20.82 17.98
CA LEU A 421 -27.87 20.48 16.79
C LEU A 421 -26.99 20.27 15.54
N LEU A 422 -25.87 20.97 15.45
CA LEU A 422 -24.98 20.92 14.29
C LEU A 422 -23.54 20.60 14.71
N ASP A 423 -23.02 19.49 14.24
CA ASP A 423 -21.60 19.20 14.17
C ASP A 423 -21.04 19.69 12.84
N TRP A 424 -19.98 20.49 12.85
CA TRP A 424 -19.46 21.03 11.61
C TRP A 424 -17.94 20.99 11.52
N ALA A 425 -17.45 20.91 10.29
CA ALA A 425 -16.03 21.05 9.94
C ALA A 425 -15.90 21.94 8.71
N ALA A 426 -14.96 22.87 8.72
CA ALA A 426 -14.60 23.68 7.57
C ALA A 426 -13.07 23.73 7.47
N GLY A 427 -12.52 23.72 6.24
CA GLY A 427 -11.08 23.75 6.11
C GLY A 427 -10.60 24.14 4.73
N VAL A 428 -9.29 24.41 4.68
CA VAL A 428 -8.55 24.68 3.45
C VAL A 428 -7.33 23.77 3.42
N PHE A 429 -6.99 23.31 2.23
CA PHE A 429 -5.86 22.41 2.00
C PHE A 429 -5.00 22.90 0.85
N TYR A 430 -3.70 22.85 1.04
CA TYR A 430 -2.68 23.13 0.06
C TYR A 430 -1.74 21.93 -0.09
N PHE A 431 -1.41 21.57 -1.31
CA PHE A 431 -0.43 20.56 -1.67
C PHE A 431 0.44 21.08 -2.80
N ASP A 432 1.75 20.83 -2.67
CA ASP A 432 2.75 21.06 -3.69
C ASP A 432 3.72 19.87 -3.71
N GLY A 433 4.00 19.35 -4.91
CA GLY A 433 4.80 18.13 -5.02
C GLY A 433 5.59 18.07 -6.30
N ASP A 434 6.88 17.75 -6.14
CA ASP A 434 7.86 17.59 -7.21
C ASP A 434 8.34 16.14 -7.25
N SER A 435 8.49 15.60 -8.45
CA SER A 435 9.02 14.25 -8.64
C SER A 435 10.03 14.17 -9.77
N THR A 436 10.92 13.20 -9.68
CA THR A 436 11.90 12.88 -10.70
C THR A 436 11.85 11.39 -11.01
N LEU A 437 12.07 11.03 -12.30
CA LEU A 437 12.19 9.66 -12.75
C LEU A 437 13.41 9.54 -13.66
N GLY A 438 14.47 8.96 -13.14
CA GLY A 438 15.72 8.66 -13.84
C GLY A 438 15.88 7.18 -14.18
N GLY A 439 17.06 6.85 -14.72
CA GLY A 439 17.41 5.48 -15.12
C GLY A 439 17.13 5.18 -16.58
N GLY A 440 16.59 4.02 -16.92
CA GLY A 440 16.32 3.73 -18.34
C GLY A 440 15.48 2.48 -18.60
N ALA A 441 14.99 2.41 -19.83
CA ALA A 441 14.24 1.28 -20.36
C ALA A 441 14.95 0.72 -21.60
N TYR A 442 15.23 -0.59 -21.57
CA TYR A 442 16.02 -1.28 -22.57
C TYR A 442 15.25 -2.52 -23.05
N LEU A 443 14.41 -2.32 -24.06
CA LEU A 443 13.53 -3.33 -24.65
C LEU A 443 14.05 -3.69 -26.05
N ALA A 444 15.12 -4.48 -26.09
CA ALA A 444 15.92 -4.71 -27.28
C ALA A 444 15.12 -5.32 -28.45
N ALA A 445 14.21 -6.27 -28.19
CA ALA A 445 13.38 -6.85 -29.23
C ALA A 445 12.36 -5.87 -29.83
N SER A 446 12.07 -4.77 -29.14
CA SER A 446 11.23 -3.68 -29.63
C SER A 446 12.05 -2.51 -30.20
N ASN A 447 13.37 -2.64 -30.26
CA ASN A 447 14.32 -1.60 -30.66
C ASN A 447 14.15 -0.30 -29.86
N ILE A 448 13.85 -0.42 -28.57
CA ILE A 448 13.70 0.67 -27.63
C ILE A 448 14.83 0.58 -26.60
N ALA A 449 15.67 1.60 -26.57
CA ALA A 449 16.73 1.71 -25.57
C ALA A 449 17.03 3.19 -25.30
N PHE A 450 16.69 3.66 -24.10
CA PHE A 450 16.96 5.03 -23.69
C PHE A 450 17.23 5.13 -22.20
N ASP A 451 18.04 6.12 -21.84
CA ASP A 451 18.11 6.66 -20.50
C ASP A 451 17.10 7.82 -20.38
N GLN A 452 16.53 7.99 -19.20
CA GLN A 452 15.54 9.03 -18.89
C GLN A 452 15.98 9.86 -17.68
N ASP A 453 15.63 11.15 -17.71
CA ASP A 453 15.77 12.12 -16.62
C ASP A 453 14.55 13.05 -16.69
N GLU A 454 13.47 12.60 -16.14
CA GLU A 454 12.13 13.20 -16.27
C GLU A 454 11.69 13.82 -14.94
N SER A 455 10.84 14.83 -14.99
CA SER A 455 10.28 15.49 -13.81
C SER A 455 8.79 15.78 -13.93
N THR A 456 8.13 15.88 -12.78
CA THR A 456 6.71 16.24 -12.69
C THR A 456 6.52 17.25 -11.59
N ASP A 457 5.81 18.35 -11.90
CA ASP A 457 5.37 19.34 -10.92
C ASP A 457 3.86 19.20 -10.75
N SER A 458 3.36 19.15 -9.53
CA SER A 458 1.92 19.02 -9.26
C SER A 458 1.50 19.85 -8.06
N SER A 459 0.32 20.48 -8.16
CA SER A 459 -0.25 21.28 -7.06
C SER A 459 -1.75 21.07 -6.92
N ASN A 460 -2.25 21.20 -5.68
CA ASN A 460 -3.67 21.22 -5.36
C ASN A 460 -3.98 22.30 -4.34
N ARG A 461 -5.11 22.98 -4.54
CA ARG A 461 -5.70 23.92 -3.55
C ARG A 461 -7.16 23.59 -3.42
N SER A 462 -7.64 23.46 -2.19
CA SER A 462 -9.05 23.16 -1.98
C SER A 462 -9.59 23.77 -0.70
N ALA A 463 -10.92 23.95 -0.68
CA ALA A 463 -11.67 24.37 0.49
C ALA A 463 -12.91 23.51 0.63
N PHE A 464 -13.30 23.21 1.87
CA PHE A 464 -14.46 22.37 2.15
C PHE A 464 -15.24 22.82 3.38
N VAL A 465 -16.52 22.42 3.37
CA VAL A 465 -17.41 22.51 4.51
C VAL A 465 -18.19 21.20 4.62
N HIS A 466 -18.35 20.71 5.82
CA HIS A 466 -19.09 19.50 6.14
C HIS A 466 -19.89 19.71 7.42
N GLY A 467 -21.11 19.19 7.48
CA GLY A 467 -21.96 19.29 8.66
C GLY A 467 -22.80 18.05 8.86
N VAL A 468 -23.07 17.73 10.13
CA VAL A 468 -24.02 16.72 10.57
C VAL A 468 -25.06 17.43 11.44
N PHE A 469 -26.29 17.47 10.96
CA PHE A 469 -27.43 18.07 11.65
C PHE A 469 -28.20 16.98 12.40
N HIS A 470 -28.23 17.05 13.71
CA HIS A 470 -28.96 16.14 14.58
C HIS A 470 -30.44 16.64 14.69
N LEU A 471 -31.27 16.26 13.69
CA LEU A 471 -32.66 16.74 13.58
C LEU A 471 -33.52 16.28 14.76
N THR A 472 -33.22 15.08 15.25
CA THR A 472 -33.74 14.50 16.50
C THR A 472 -32.68 13.56 17.07
N ASP A 473 -32.91 13.02 18.27
CA ASP A 473 -32.01 12.01 18.88
C ASP A 473 -31.81 10.77 17.96
N GLN A 474 -32.77 10.52 17.06
CA GLN A 474 -32.74 9.36 16.16
C GLN A 474 -32.33 9.69 14.71
N PHE A 475 -32.57 10.92 14.24
CA PHE A 475 -32.33 11.31 12.85
C PHE A 475 -31.23 12.33 12.72
N SER A 476 -30.22 12.04 11.90
CA SER A 476 -29.20 12.99 11.54
C SER A 476 -29.08 13.14 10.01
N LEU A 477 -28.84 14.35 9.56
CA LEU A 477 -28.63 14.72 8.16
C LEU A 477 -27.17 15.17 7.97
N THR A 478 -26.42 14.46 7.14
CA THR A 478 -25.06 14.84 6.76
C THR A 478 -25.08 15.61 5.44
N ALA A 479 -24.38 16.73 5.36
CA ALA A 479 -24.15 17.46 4.12
C ALA A 479 -22.71 17.97 4.04
N GLY A 480 -22.10 17.90 2.86
CA GLY A 480 -20.74 18.40 2.66
C GLY A 480 -20.48 18.81 1.22
N VAL A 481 -19.59 19.78 1.04
CA VAL A 481 -19.11 20.25 -0.26
C VAL A 481 -17.63 20.58 -0.19
N ARG A 482 -16.90 20.26 -1.23
CA ARG A 482 -15.49 20.65 -1.43
C ARG A 482 -15.29 21.19 -2.83
N TYR A 483 -14.55 22.27 -2.94
CA TYR A 483 -14.00 22.75 -4.19
C TYR A 483 -12.51 22.45 -4.24
N SER A 484 -12.05 21.84 -5.34
CA SER A 484 -10.65 21.50 -5.57
C SER A 484 -10.18 22.04 -6.90
N LYS A 485 -8.95 22.58 -6.94
CA LYS A 485 -8.28 23.04 -8.16
C LYS A 485 -6.91 22.42 -8.26
N GLU A 486 -6.59 21.79 -9.39
CA GLU A 486 -5.35 21.06 -9.63
C GLU A 486 -4.62 21.52 -10.87
N SER A 487 -3.29 21.37 -10.83
CA SER A 487 -2.41 21.57 -11.98
C SER A 487 -1.28 20.56 -11.92
N LYS A 488 -0.94 19.97 -13.09
CA LYS A 488 0.19 19.05 -13.25
C LYS A 488 0.88 19.31 -14.58
N THR A 489 2.22 19.33 -14.58
CA THR A 489 3.08 19.34 -15.77
C THR A 489 4.06 18.18 -15.72
N TYR A 490 4.54 17.75 -16.86
CA TYR A 490 5.54 16.69 -16.99
C TYR A 490 6.60 17.12 -18.00
N THR A 491 7.86 17.06 -17.60
CA THR A 491 9.01 17.32 -18.46
C THR A 491 9.66 16.00 -18.83
N PHE A 492 9.70 15.73 -20.12
CA PHE A 492 10.31 14.53 -20.71
C PHE A 492 11.72 14.84 -21.17
N ASN A 493 12.69 14.02 -20.74
CA ASN A 493 14.07 14.09 -21.20
C ASN A 493 14.59 12.67 -21.37
N ARG A 494 14.77 12.22 -22.60
CA ARG A 494 15.26 10.86 -22.94
C ARG A 494 16.42 10.93 -23.91
N THR A 495 17.40 10.05 -23.71
CA THR A 495 18.59 9.93 -24.55
C THR A 495 18.70 8.49 -25.04
N ASN A 496 18.81 8.31 -26.35
CA ASN A 496 19.02 7.00 -26.96
C ASN A 496 20.35 6.37 -26.52
N VAL A 497 20.34 5.08 -26.24
CA VAL A 497 21.53 4.33 -25.82
C VAL A 497 21.81 3.23 -26.85
N PRO A 498 23.09 3.01 -27.26
CA PRO A 498 24.32 3.68 -26.82
C PRO A 498 24.63 4.98 -27.58
N ALA A 499 23.76 5.42 -28.50
CA ALA A 499 24.07 6.51 -29.44
C ALA A 499 24.30 7.88 -28.78
N GLY A 500 23.78 8.11 -27.58
CA GLY A 500 23.89 9.39 -26.87
C GLY A 500 23.11 10.55 -27.51
N THR A 501 22.22 10.27 -28.46
CA THR A 501 21.41 11.26 -29.15
C THR A 501 20.07 11.47 -28.44
N PRO A 502 19.45 12.66 -28.53
CA PRO A 502 18.11 12.86 -28.00
C PRO A 502 17.11 11.84 -28.56
N PHE A 503 16.25 11.30 -27.69
CA PHE A 503 15.20 10.37 -28.10
C PHE A 503 14.08 11.11 -28.84
N PHE A 504 13.71 12.30 -28.35
CA PHE A 504 12.70 13.13 -28.99
C PHE A 504 13.30 14.11 -29.98
N PRO A 505 12.68 14.35 -31.14
CA PRO A 505 13.06 15.45 -32.01
C PRO A 505 13.03 16.79 -31.25
N GLY A 506 14.17 17.49 -31.26
CA GLY A 506 14.31 18.77 -30.51
C GLY A 506 14.78 18.62 -29.06
N GLY A 507 14.97 17.39 -28.54
CA GLY A 507 15.47 17.14 -27.19
C GLY A 507 14.38 17.09 -26.12
N ALA A 508 14.70 17.57 -24.92
CA ALA A 508 13.75 17.61 -23.80
C ALA A 508 12.58 18.57 -24.09
N PHE A 509 11.40 18.25 -23.57
CA PHE A 509 10.22 19.11 -23.71
C PHE A 509 9.30 18.93 -22.50
N THR A 510 8.48 19.97 -22.22
CA THR A 510 7.43 19.94 -21.20
C THR A 510 6.08 19.77 -21.85
N SER A 511 5.26 18.87 -21.32
CA SER A 511 3.88 18.66 -21.78
C SER A 511 3.01 19.89 -21.54
N PRO A 512 1.91 20.07 -22.28
CA PRO A 512 0.85 20.95 -21.83
C PRO A 512 0.38 20.57 -20.43
N ALA A 513 0.03 21.57 -19.61
CA ALA A 513 -0.42 21.31 -18.25
C ALA A 513 -1.80 20.65 -18.24
N SER A 514 -1.95 19.59 -17.44
CA SER A 514 -3.25 19.07 -17.03
C SER A 514 -3.81 19.98 -15.93
N LYS A 515 -4.87 20.73 -16.21
CA LYS A 515 -5.52 21.65 -15.28
C LYS A 515 -7.00 21.37 -15.22
N PHE A 516 -7.55 21.31 -14.02
CA PHE A 516 -8.98 21.19 -13.82
C PHE A 516 -9.38 21.71 -12.45
N ASP A 517 -10.67 21.96 -12.30
CA ASP A 517 -11.31 22.27 -11.03
C ASP A 517 -12.63 21.53 -10.91
N ARG A 518 -13.07 21.28 -9.68
CA ARG A 518 -14.26 20.48 -9.42
C ARG A 518 -14.87 20.77 -8.05
N PHE A 519 -16.20 20.59 -8.00
CA PHE A 519 -16.96 20.43 -6.75
C PHE A 519 -17.26 18.95 -6.51
N ASP A 520 -17.04 18.51 -5.29
CA ASP A 520 -17.53 17.23 -4.77
C ASP A 520 -18.52 17.48 -3.63
N TYR A 521 -19.55 16.63 -3.56
CA TYR A 521 -20.61 16.77 -2.56
C TYR A 521 -20.97 15.42 -1.94
N LYS A 522 -21.47 15.52 -0.71
CA LYS A 522 -22.03 14.41 0.04
C LYS A 522 -23.33 14.86 0.67
N ILE A 523 -24.33 13.99 0.62
CA ILE A 523 -25.56 14.10 1.40
C ILE A 523 -25.87 12.71 1.96
N GLY A 524 -26.25 12.64 3.23
CA GLY A 524 -26.58 11.38 3.90
C GLY A 524 -27.65 11.59 4.93
N LEU A 525 -28.37 10.54 5.21
CA LEU A 525 -29.36 10.46 6.30
C LEU A 525 -29.06 9.20 7.09
N ASP A 526 -29.01 9.31 8.38
CA ASP A 526 -28.93 8.17 9.29
C ASP A 526 -30.10 8.19 10.29
N TYR A 527 -30.51 6.97 10.64
CA TYR A 527 -31.62 6.73 11.56
C TYR A 527 -31.24 5.68 12.59
N LYS A 528 -31.17 6.08 13.86
CA LYS A 528 -31.00 5.18 14.99
C LYS A 528 -32.35 4.55 15.31
N VAL A 529 -32.55 3.30 14.87
CA VAL A 529 -33.76 2.51 15.17
C VAL A 529 -33.83 2.23 16.66
N THR A 530 -32.69 1.92 17.24
CA THR A 530 -32.40 1.81 18.68
C THR A 530 -30.98 2.34 18.90
N ASP A 531 -30.52 2.43 20.15
CA ASP A 531 -29.15 2.83 20.49
C ASP A 531 -28.12 1.87 19.88
N ASP A 532 -28.49 0.62 19.64
CA ASP A 532 -27.62 -0.44 19.13
C ASP A 532 -27.83 -0.73 17.63
N VAL A 533 -28.78 -0.08 16.95
CA VAL A 533 -29.11 -0.36 15.55
C VAL A 533 -29.29 0.93 14.76
N MET A 534 -28.42 1.17 13.79
CA MET A 534 -28.46 2.31 12.89
C MET A 534 -28.64 1.87 11.44
N LEU A 535 -29.57 2.50 10.74
CA LEU A 535 -29.72 2.47 9.29
C LEU A 535 -29.18 3.77 8.72
N TYR A 536 -28.49 3.71 7.58
CA TYR A 536 -28.07 4.92 6.88
C TYR A 536 -28.20 4.80 5.37
N GLY A 537 -28.32 5.94 4.73
CA GLY A 537 -28.27 6.07 3.28
C GLY A 537 -27.49 7.32 2.91
N GLN A 538 -26.64 7.24 1.87
CA GLN A 538 -25.84 8.38 1.43
C GLN A 538 -25.64 8.41 -0.09
N PHE A 539 -25.53 9.63 -0.60
CA PHE A 539 -25.00 9.95 -1.91
C PHE A 539 -23.68 10.69 -1.73
N SER A 540 -22.66 10.29 -2.45
CA SER A 540 -21.34 10.92 -2.38
C SER A 540 -20.65 10.93 -3.74
N THR A 541 -19.82 11.95 -3.99
CA THR A 541 -19.01 12.05 -5.18
C THR A 541 -17.53 12.04 -4.84
N GLY A 542 -16.71 11.69 -5.81
CA GLY A 542 -15.26 11.75 -5.72
C GLY A 542 -14.62 11.72 -7.09
N PHE A 543 -13.34 12.03 -7.13
CA PHE A 543 -12.57 12.01 -8.36
C PHE A 543 -11.15 11.48 -8.14
N LYS A 544 -10.57 11.01 -9.23
CA LYS A 544 -9.14 10.81 -9.40
C LYS A 544 -8.62 11.84 -10.36
N GLY A 545 -7.54 12.51 -10.01
CA GLY A 545 -6.95 13.57 -10.79
C GLY A 545 -6.68 13.21 -12.24
N GLY A 546 -6.65 14.21 -13.09
CA GLY A 546 -6.13 14.09 -14.45
C GLY A 546 -4.62 13.86 -14.44
N GLY A 547 -4.05 13.55 -15.57
CA GLY A 547 -2.64 13.28 -15.73
C GLY A 547 -2.13 13.59 -17.13
N ILE A 548 -0.94 13.06 -17.42
CA ILE A 548 -0.29 13.18 -18.71
C ILE A 548 0.13 11.77 -19.13
N ASN A 549 0.01 11.44 -20.44
CA ASN A 549 0.49 10.14 -20.90
C ASN A 549 2.00 9.97 -20.57
N PRO A 550 2.37 9.02 -19.68
CA PRO A 550 3.73 8.95 -19.12
C PRO A 550 4.77 8.33 -20.05
N ARG A 551 4.34 7.69 -21.15
CA ARG A 551 5.24 6.93 -22.04
C ARG A 551 5.07 7.30 -23.49
N PRO A 552 5.17 8.60 -23.85
CA PRO A 552 5.10 9.03 -25.25
C PRO A 552 6.33 8.60 -26.01
N PHE A 553 6.17 8.26 -27.28
CA PHE A 553 7.27 8.05 -28.23
C PHE A 553 7.50 9.27 -29.14
N THR A 554 6.58 10.21 -29.14
CA THR A 554 6.68 11.51 -29.80
C THR A 554 6.18 12.60 -28.87
N PRO A 555 6.64 13.86 -28.96
CA PRO A 555 6.14 14.95 -28.14
C PRO A 555 4.61 15.13 -28.26
N ALA A 556 4.05 14.89 -29.45
CA ALA A 556 2.60 14.97 -29.70
C ALA A 556 1.78 13.91 -28.94
N ALA A 557 2.40 12.81 -28.53
CA ALA A 557 1.74 11.75 -27.76
C ALA A 557 1.71 12.03 -26.23
N ALA A 558 2.41 13.06 -25.76
CA ALA A 558 2.39 13.52 -24.36
C ALA A 558 1.12 14.34 -24.07
N VAL A 559 -0.03 13.74 -24.28
CA VAL A 559 -1.33 14.40 -24.18
C VAL A 559 -1.84 14.38 -22.74
N PRO A 560 -2.27 15.53 -22.19
CA PRO A 560 -3.02 15.55 -20.95
C PRO A 560 -4.38 14.86 -21.08
N PHE A 561 -4.82 14.20 -20.02
CA PHE A 561 -6.16 13.64 -19.89
C PHE A 561 -6.83 14.16 -18.61
N GLY A 562 -8.16 14.21 -18.61
CA GLY A 562 -8.96 14.77 -17.54
C GLY A 562 -9.16 13.80 -16.35
N PRO A 563 -9.83 14.25 -15.29
CA PRO A 563 -10.16 13.45 -14.13
C PRO A 563 -11.18 12.34 -14.43
N GLU A 564 -11.08 11.24 -13.70
CA GLU A 564 -12.18 10.26 -13.52
C GLU A 564 -13.13 10.74 -12.46
N THR A 565 -14.41 10.41 -12.58
CA THR A 565 -15.43 10.85 -11.64
C THR A 565 -16.37 9.72 -11.24
N LEU A 566 -16.77 9.70 -9.98
CA LEU A 566 -17.70 8.71 -9.43
C LEU A 566 -18.86 9.39 -8.71
N GLU A 567 -20.05 8.88 -8.96
CA GLU A 567 -21.27 9.14 -8.19
C GLU A 567 -21.69 7.85 -7.53
N ALA A 568 -21.78 7.83 -6.20
CA ALA A 568 -22.06 6.64 -5.43
C ALA A 568 -23.28 6.80 -4.53
N TYR A 569 -24.14 5.80 -4.56
CA TYR A 569 -25.29 5.62 -3.69
C TYR A 569 -25.01 4.43 -2.77
N GLU A 570 -25.18 4.60 -1.49
CA GLU A 570 -24.94 3.55 -0.49
C GLU A 570 -26.08 3.55 0.54
N ILE A 571 -26.50 2.34 0.90
CA ILE A 571 -27.37 2.10 2.06
C ILE A 571 -26.68 1.09 2.95
N GLY A 572 -26.82 1.25 4.26
CA GLY A 572 -26.19 0.33 5.20
C GLY A 572 -26.95 0.19 6.51
N LEU A 573 -26.57 -0.88 7.21
CA LEU A 573 -26.99 -1.24 8.54
C LEU A 573 -25.75 -1.41 9.41
N LYS A 574 -25.78 -0.84 10.60
CA LYS A 574 -24.83 -1.12 11.68
C LYS A 574 -25.60 -1.57 12.91
N SER A 575 -25.15 -2.66 13.52
CA SER A 575 -25.85 -3.20 14.68
C SER A 575 -24.94 -3.90 15.67
N ASP A 576 -25.19 -3.65 16.94
CA ASP A 576 -24.67 -4.40 18.08
C ASP A 576 -25.85 -5.12 18.73
N LEU A 577 -25.86 -6.44 18.69
CA LEU A 577 -26.98 -7.27 19.10
C LEU A 577 -26.64 -8.12 20.33
N PHE A 578 -27.66 -8.41 21.16
CA PHE A 578 -27.53 -9.29 22.34
C PHE A 578 -26.45 -8.78 23.32
N ASP A 579 -26.58 -7.54 23.77
CA ASP A 579 -25.61 -6.88 24.65
C ASP A 579 -24.19 -6.88 24.08
N ARG A 580 -24.07 -6.61 22.77
CA ARG A 580 -22.81 -6.57 22.00
C ARG A 580 -22.09 -7.93 21.84
N LEU A 581 -22.77 -9.05 22.09
CA LEU A 581 -22.23 -10.38 21.76
C LEU A 581 -22.04 -10.57 20.24
N ILE A 582 -22.87 -9.89 19.44
CA ILE A 582 -22.83 -9.95 17.98
C ILE A 582 -22.81 -8.54 17.42
N ARG A 583 -21.76 -8.18 16.68
CA ARG A 583 -21.70 -6.99 15.85
C ARG A 583 -21.89 -7.39 14.40
N PHE A 584 -22.88 -6.82 13.73
CA PHE A 584 -23.15 -7.10 12.31
C PHE A 584 -23.35 -5.80 11.54
N ASN A 585 -22.50 -5.59 10.51
CA ASN A 585 -22.55 -4.45 9.62
C ASN A 585 -22.76 -4.93 8.19
N LEU A 586 -23.65 -4.24 7.46
CA LEU A 586 -24.00 -4.52 6.08
C LEU A 586 -24.03 -3.23 5.27
N ALA A 587 -23.46 -3.24 4.06
CA ALA A 587 -23.55 -2.13 3.12
C ALA A 587 -23.84 -2.65 1.71
N ALA A 588 -24.80 -2.01 1.04
CA ALA A 588 -25.07 -2.22 -0.38
C ALA A 588 -24.80 -0.90 -1.12
N TYR A 589 -24.12 -0.98 -2.26
CA TYR A 589 -23.74 0.19 -3.01
C TYR A 589 -23.98 0.07 -4.51
N HIS A 590 -24.27 1.22 -5.12
CA HIS A 590 -24.34 1.44 -6.55
C HIS A 590 -23.50 2.65 -6.93
N SER A 591 -22.67 2.52 -7.97
CA SER A 591 -21.83 3.63 -8.42
C SER A 591 -21.85 3.75 -9.94
N ASP A 592 -22.05 4.96 -10.43
CA ASP A 592 -21.86 5.34 -11.83
C ASP A 592 -20.47 6.00 -11.98
N TYR A 593 -19.62 5.36 -12.77
CA TYR A 593 -18.21 5.73 -12.97
C TYR A 593 -18.04 6.30 -14.38
N SER A 594 -17.59 7.54 -14.47
CA SER A 594 -17.48 8.28 -15.71
C SER A 594 -16.04 8.71 -15.99
N ASN A 595 -15.72 8.87 -17.27
CA ASN A 595 -14.40 9.31 -17.76
C ASN A 595 -13.26 8.37 -17.30
N LEU A 596 -13.52 7.07 -17.30
CA LEU A 596 -12.56 6.04 -16.88
C LEU A 596 -11.23 6.19 -17.61
N GLN A 597 -10.12 6.33 -16.89
CA GLN A 597 -8.77 6.41 -17.48
C GLN A 597 -8.30 4.99 -17.81
N LEU A 598 -8.48 4.59 -19.06
CA LEU A 598 -8.04 3.29 -19.55
C LEU A 598 -6.70 3.43 -20.27
N SER A 599 -5.75 2.56 -19.94
CA SER A 599 -4.52 2.41 -20.70
C SER A 599 -4.69 1.31 -21.75
N ALA A 600 -4.26 1.61 -22.96
CA ALA A 600 -4.20 0.66 -24.06
C ALA A 600 -2.82 0.68 -24.69
N ASN A 601 -2.26 -0.50 -24.91
CA ASN A 601 -1.09 -0.66 -25.75
C ASN A 601 -1.55 -0.59 -27.21
N GLY A 602 -1.05 0.36 -27.96
CA GLY A 602 -1.41 0.54 -29.37
C GLY A 602 -0.22 1.02 -30.18
N PHE A 603 -0.53 1.48 -31.39
CA PHE A 603 0.42 2.19 -32.23
C PHE A 603 -0.08 3.60 -32.39
N ASP A 604 0.82 4.57 -32.42
CA ASP A 604 0.47 5.95 -32.78
C ASP A 604 0.11 6.03 -34.27
N ASN A 605 -0.32 7.22 -34.70
CA ASN A 605 -0.68 7.46 -36.11
C ASN A 605 0.47 7.23 -37.09
N ASN A 606 1.70 7.10 -36.63
CA ASN A 606 2.91 6.82 -37.41
C ASN A 606 3.35 5.37 -37.34
N GLY A 607 2.59 4.50 -36.67
CA GLY A 607 2.91 3.08 -36.48
C GLY A 607 3.96 2.79 -35.41
N ALA A 608 4.34 3.76 -34.57
CA ALA A 608 5.22 3.54 -33.44
C ALA A 608 4.45 2.96 -32.26
N PRO A 609 4.99 1.98 -31.51
CA PRO A 609 4.36 1.45 -30.30
C PRO A 609 4.04 2.61 -29.33
N SER A 610 2.84 2.67 -28.83
CA SER A 610 2.42 3.71 -27.89
C SER A 610 1.54 3.13 -26.80
N ILE A 611 1.79 3.54 -25.56
CA ILE A 611 0.86 3.32 -24.46
C ILE A 611 0.04 4.60 -24.36
N ILE A 612 -1.23 4.53 -24.70
CA ILE A 612 -2.15 5.67 -24.66
C ILE A 612 -3.01 5.53 -23.41
N ILE A 613 -3.07 6.57 -22.59
CA ILE A 613 -4.05 6.71 -21.51
C ILE A 613 -5.03 7.79 -21.95
N ALA A 614 -6.31 7.45 -21.97
CA ALA A 614 -7.37 8.37 -22.32
C ALA A 614 -8.57 8.22 -21.37
N ASN A 615 -9.32 9.32 -21.20
CA ASN A 615 -10.63 9.26 -20.57
C ASN A 615 -11.58 8.50 -21.51
N ALA A 616 -11.72 7.22 -21.24
CA ALA A 616 -12.46 6.31 -22.07
C ALA A 616 -13.60 5.71 -21.26
N GLY A 617 -14.81 6.03 -21.66
CA GLY A 617 -15.94 5.22 -21.28
C GLY A 617 -16.57 5.49 -19.93
N LYS A 618 -17.55 4.62 -19.67
CA LYS A 618 -18.35 4.60 -18.46
C LYS A 618 -18.42 3.20 -17.90
N ALA A 619 -18.48 3.07 -16.58
CA ALA A 619 -18.72 1.81 -15.92
C ALA A 619 -19.79 1.95 -14.84
N ARG A 620 -20.38 0.83 -14.46
CA ARG A 620 -21.31 0.71 -13.36
C ARG A 620 -20.80 -0.34 -12.39
N ILE A 621 -20.85 -0.04 -11.11
CA ILE A 621 -20.38 -0.92 -10.05
C ILE A 621 -21.51 -1.12 -9.06
N ASN A 622 -21.88 -2.40 -8.81
CA ASN A 622 -22.81 -2.76 -7.75
C ASN A 622 -22.11 -3.71 -6.79
N GLY A 623 -22.41 -3.62 -5.51
CA GLY A 623 -21.84 -4.58 -4.57
C GLY A 623 -22.55 -4.65 -3.24
N LEU A 624 -22.14 -5.67 -2.50
CA LEU A 624 -22.58 -5.96 -1.15
C LEU A 624 -21.38 -6.28 -0.28
N GLU A 625 -21.36 -5.73 0.92
CA GLU A 625 -20.30 -5.92 1.92
C GLU A 625 -20.94 -6.26 3.25
N ALA A 626 -20.45 -7.31 3.90
CA ALA A 626 -20.89 -7.72 5.22
C ALA A 626 -19.68 -7.95 6.14
N GLU A 627 -19.79 -7.51 7.38
CA GLU A 627 -18.81 -7.74 8.45
C GLU A 627 -19.55 -8.25 9.68
N LEU A 628 -19.02 -9.30 10.31
CA LEU A 628 -19.61 -9.97 11.45
C LEU A 628 -18.53 -10.24 12.50
N GLN A 629 -18.78 -9.85 13.74
CA GLN A 629 -17.98 -10.22 14.90
C GLN A 629 -18.87 -10.86 15.94
N ILE A 630 -18.43 -11.95 16.54
CA ILE A 630 -19.20 -12.71 17.55
C ILE A 630 -18.26 -13.01 18.73
N ARG A 631 -18.72 -12.69 19.94
CA ARG A 631 -18.09 -13.08 21.22
C ARG A 631 -19.08 -13.88 22.06
N PRO A 632 -19.32 -15.16 21.75
CA PRO A 632 -20.41 -15.93 22.34
C PRO A 632 -20.13 -16.34 23.78
N THR A 633 -18.86 -16.39 24.18
CA THR A 633 -18.37 -16.67 25.52
C THR A 633 -17.10 -15.88 25.78
N GLN A 634 -16.76 -15.76 27.07
CA GLN A 634 -15.47 -15.19 27.45
C GLN A 634 -14.31 -15.90 26.75
N GLY A 635 -13.37 -15.15 26.20
CA GLY A 635 -12.19 -15.64 25.47
C GLY A 635 -12.43 -16.07 24.03
N LEU A 636 -13.66 -16.38 23.58
CA LEU A 636 -13.91 -16.78 22.18
C LEU A 636 -14.28 -15.58 21.31
N HIS A 637 -13.48 -15.30 20.29
CA HIS A 637 -13.72 -14.29 19.30
C HIS A 637 -13.76 -14.89 17.89
N ILE A 638 -14.86 -14.64 17.18
CA ILE A 638 -15.06 -15.06 15.78
C ILE A 638 -15.33 -13.83 14.97
N GLU A 639 -14.64 -13.68 13.84
CA GLU A 639 -14.83 -12.58 12.92
C GLU A 639 -14.92 -13.08 11.49
N MET A 640 -15.80 -12.48 10.70
CA MET A 640 -16.00 -12.82 9.30
C MET A 640 -16.24 -11.58 8.48
N SER A 641 -15.77 -11.58 7.25
CA SER A 641 -16.21 -10.58 6.27
C SER A 641 -16.44 -11.22 4.91
N ALA A 642 -17.40 -10.67 4.18
CA ALA A 642 -17.74 -11.10 2.84
C ALA A 642 -18.00 -9.89 1.94
N SER A 643 -17.60 -9.98 0.68
CA SER A 643 -17.95 -8.97 -0.31
C SER A 643 -18.19 -9.54 -1.68
N TYR A 644 -19.14 -8.92 -2.37
CA TYR A 644 -19.41 -9.13 -3.79
C TYR A 644 -19.31 -7.80 -4.54
N THR A 645 -18.57 -7.79 -5.66
CA THR A 645 -18.41 -6.62 -6.53
C THR A 645 -18.70 -7.00 -7.98
N ASP A 646 -19.75 -6.41 -8.58
CA ASP A 646 -20.10 -6.54 -9.99
C ASP A 646 -19.74 -5.26 -10.74
N PHE A 647 -18.60 -5.27 -11.41
CA PHE A 647 -18.11 -4.17 -12.24
C PHE A 647 -18.44 -4.45 -13.70
N LYS A 648 -19.12 -3.50 -14.38
CA LYS A 648 -19.49 -3.58 -15.78
C LYS A 648 -19.12 -2.32 -16.55
N ILE A 649 -18.26 -2.46 -17.55
CA ILE A 649 -17.99 -1.40 -18.51
C ILE A 649 -19.27 -1.21 -19.37
N LYS A 650 -19.72 0.03 -19.51
CA LYS A 650 -20.92 0.40 -20.28
C LYS A 650 -20.57 1.06 -21.60
N ASP A 651 -19.43 1.74 -21.63
CA ASP A 651 -18.92 2.45 -22.78
C ASP A 651 -17.40 2.44 -22.73
N LEU A 652 -16.73 2.31 -23.85
CA LEU A 652 -15.27 2.33 -23.98
C LEU A 652 -14.74 3.67 -24.49
N GLY A 653 -15.63 4.57 -24.98
CA GLY A 653 -15.24 5.86 -25.52
C GLY A 653 -14.05 5.77 -26.48
N ALA A 654 -13.00 6.55 -26.22
CA ALA A 654 -11.79 6.58 -27.05
C ALA A 654 -10.96 5.28 -27.04
N ALA A 655 -11.17 4.37 -26.08
CA ALA A 655 -10.49 3.07 -26.04
C ALA A 655 -11.20 2.00 -26.92
N ALA A 656 -12.36 2.34 -27.51
CA ALA A 656 -13.08 1.44 -28.40
C ALA A 656 -12.28 1.16 -29.67
N GLY A 657 -12.14 -0.12 -30.03
CA GLY A 657 -11.45 -0.54 -31.27
C GLY A 657 -9.93 -0.50 -31.23
N VAL A 658 -9.30 -0.15 -30.09
CA VAL A 658 -7.84 -0.28 -29.94
C VAL A 658 -7.51 -1.78 -29.97
N SER A 659 -6.68 -2.19 -30.93
CA SER A 659 -6.26 -3.58 -31.09
C SER A 659 -5.55 -4.06 -29.82
N GLY A 660 -6.03 -5.17 -29.23
CA GLY A 660 -5.52 -5.67 -27.96
C GLY A 660 -5.88 -4.83 -26.73
N GLY A 661 -6.78 -3.85 -26.87
CA GLY A 661 -7.30 -3.04 -25.79
C GLY A 661 -8.45 -3.71 -25.03
N PRO A 662 -9.03 -3.00 -24.03
CA PRO A 662 -10.16 -3.50 -23.25
C PRO A 662 -11.44 -3.63 -24.13
N THR A 663 -12.34 -4.48 -23.68
CA THR A 663 -13.66 -4.69 -24.29
C THR A 663 -14.78 -4.40 -23.27
N LEU A 664 -16.03 -4.35 -23.71
CA LEU A 664 -17.18 -4.19 -22.78
C LEU A 664 -17.30 -5.37 -21.79
N ALA A 665 -16.73 -6.52 -22.11
CA ALA A 665 -16.69 -7.69 -21.24
C ALA A 665 -15.53 -7.66 -20.24
N SER A 666 -14.56 -6.76 -20.42
CA SER A 666 -13.38 -6.68 -19.58
C SER A 666 -13.75 -6.37 -18.12
N LYS A 667 -13.01 -6.98 -17.20
CA LYS A 667 -13.13 -6.78 -15.76
C LYS A 667 -11.99 -5.87 -15.27
N PRO A 668 -12.20 -5.13 -14.18
CA PRO A 668 -11.17 -4.26 -13.63
C PRO A 668 -9.95 -5.06 -13.16
N SER A 669 -8.79 -4.44 -13.28
CA SER A 669 -7.56 -4.98 -12.71
C SER A 669 -7.66 -5.08 -11.19
N GLY A 670 -7.03 -6.10 -10.60
CA GLY A 670 -6.86 -6.21 -9.15
C GLY A 670 -8.13 -6.41 -8.34
N THR A 671 -9.28 -6.71 -8.97
CA THR A 671 -10.58 -6.78 -8.30
C THR A 671 -11.22 -8.14 -8.45
N PRO A 672 -11.20 -8.99 -7.42
CA PRO A 672 -11.98 -10.23 -7.39
C PRO A 672 -13.46 -9.91 -7.22
N ALA A 673 -14.35 -10.70 -7.87
CA ALA A 673 -15.80 -10.54 -7.72
C ALA A 673 -16.27 -10.93 -6.31
N TRP A 674 -15.62 -11.93 -5.69
CA TRP A 674 -15.91 -12.41 -4.36
C TRP A 674 -14.66 -12.41 -3.48
N LYS A 675 -14.81 -11.91 -2.25
CA LYS A 675 -13.82 -12.06 -1.17
C LYS A 675 -14.51 -12.53 0.09
N TYR A 676 -13.83 -13.43 0.81
CA TYR A 676 -14.23 -13.88 2.14
C TYR A 676 -13.03 -13.91 3.06
N ASN A 677 -13.26 -13.60 4.31
CA ASN A 677 -12.30 -13.75 5.38
C ASN A 677 -13.03 -14.30 6.60
N ALA A 678 -12.41 -15.20 7.34
CA ALA A 678 -12.90 -15.73 8.59
C ALA A 678 -11.71 -15.91 9.54
N GLY A 679 -11.86 -15.44 10.77
CA GLY A 679 -10.91 -15.63 11.86
C GLY A 679 -11.61 -16.22 13.08
N ILE A 680 -10.94 -17.09 13.77
CA ILE A 680 -11.35 -17.62 15.07
C ILE A 680 -10.17 -17.58 16.03
N GLU A 681 -10.41 -17.07 17.22
CA GLU A 681 -9.44 -16.92 18.30
C GLU A 681 -10.08 -17.36 19.61
N TYR A 682 -9.29 -18.01 20.45
CA TYR A 682 -9.73 -18.39 21.77
C TYR A 682 -8.65 -18.09 22.80
N GLU A 683 -8.89 -17.15 23.68
CA GLU A 683 -8.02 -16.85 24.82
C GLU A 683 -8.37 -17.79 25.98
N ALA A 684 -7.48 -18.73 26.23
CA ALA A 684 -7.60 -19.66 27.35
C ALA A 684 -6.86 -19.08 28.57
N ASP A 685 -7.60 -18.73 29.60
CA ASP A 685 -7.05 -18.33 30.90
C ASP A 685 -6.44 -19.53 31.62
N LEU A 686 -5.13 -19.47 31.90
CA LEU A 686 -4.38 -20.48 32.65
C LEU A 686 -4.21 -20.10 34.14
N GLY A 687 -4.97 -19.12 34.62
CA GLY A 687 -4.88 -18.57 35.96
C GLY A 687 -3.53 -17.89 36.22
N SER A 688 -2.87 -18.24 37.30
CA SER A 688 -1.56 -17.68 37.65
C SER A 688 -0.43 -17.98 36.65
N ALA A 689 -0.68 -18.80 35.64
CA ALA A 689 0.28 -19.11 34.58
C ALA A 689 0.11 -18.24 33.32
N GLY A 690 -0.80 -17.25 33.32
CA GLY A 690 -1.01 -16.36 32.18
C GLY A 690 -2.09 -16.86 31.23
N THR A 691 -1.99 -16.55 29.92
CA THR A 691 -2.99 -16.93 28.92
C THR A 691 -2.35 -17.68 27.74
N LEU A 692 -3.16 -18.50 27.04
CA LEU A 692 -2.79 -19.19 25.82
C LEU A 692 -3.84 -18.90 24.74
N THR A 693 -3.42 -18.27 23.65
CA THR A 693 -4.33 -17.78 22.62
C THR A 693 -4.01 -18.42 21.27
N PRO A 694 -4.65 -19.54 20.88
CA PRO A 694 -4.67 -20.03 19.51
C PRO A 694 -5.57 -19.16 18.62
N ARG A 695 -5.08 -18.84 17.43
CA ARG A 695 -5.78 -18.15 16.37
C ARG A 695 -5.64 -18.86 15.04
N PHE A 696 -6.72 -18.87 14.24
CA PHE A 696 -6.74 -19.38 12.88
C PHE A 696 -7.47 -18.39 11.98
N ASP A 697 -6.87 -18.04 10.84
CA ASP A 697 -7.43 -17.14 9.84
C ASP A 697 -7.50 -17.81 8.47
N LEU A 698 -8.59 -17.61 7.75
CA LEU A 698 -8.82 -18.09 6.39
C LEU A 698 -9.20 -16.91 5.48
N TYR A 699 -8.46 -16.73 4.38
CA TYR A 699 -8.69 -15.69 3.38
C TYR A 699 -8.97 -16.33 2.03
N TYR A 700 -10.06 -15.93 1.36
CA TYR A 700 -10.42 -16.39 0.03
C TYR A 700 -10.66 -15.21 -0.90
N GLN A 701 -10.21 -15.34 -2.14
CA GLN A 701 -10.64 -14.48 -3.24
C GLN A 701 -10.96 -15.31 -4.49
N SER A 702 -11.94 -14.86 -5.27
CA SER A 702 -12.22 -15.40 -6.59
C SER A 702 -11.16 -14.98 -7.59
N LYS A 703 -11.24 -15.49 -8.82
CA LYS A 703 -10.30 -15.14 -9.90
C LYS A 703 -10.21 -13.62 -10.11
N VAL A 704 -9.01 -13.14 -10.46
CA VAL A 704 -8.71 -11.74 -10.70
C VAL A 704 -7.85 -11.56 -11.94
N PHE A 705 -8.13 -10.51 -12.72
CA PHE A 705 -7.28 -10.09 -13.81
C PHE A 705 -6.28 -9.02 -13.31
N ASN A 706 -5.06 -9.04 -13.83
CA ASN A 706 -4.03 -8.08 -13.44
C ASN A 706 -3.95 -6.88 -14.39
N GLU A 707 -4.71 -6.90 -15.48
CA GLU A 707 -4.76 -5.85 -16.50
C GLU A 707 -6.15 -5.77 -17.16
N TRP A 708 -6.43 -4.64 -17.79
CA TRP A 708 -7.72 -4.34 -18.42
C TRP A 708 -8.02 -5.15 -19.67
N THR A 709 -7.00 -5.66 -20.38
CA THR A 709 -7.19 -6.49 -21.58
C THR A 709 -7.74 -7.87 -21.24
N ASN A 710 -7.68 -8.27 -19.97
CA ASN A 710 -8.13 -9.55 -19.45
C ASN A 710 -7.49 -10.76 -20.15
N ASN A 711 -6.21 -10.65 -20.50
CA ASN A 711 -5.48 -11.76 -21.06
C ASN A 711 -5.49 -12.96 -20.08
N PRO A 712 -5.91 -14.16 -20.52
CA PRO A 712 -5.99 -15.33 -19.63
C PRO A 712 -4.66 -15.69 -18.95
N ARG A 713 -3.51 -15.43 -19.58
CA ARG A 713 -2.19 -15.68 -18.98
C ARG A 713 -1.85 -14.74 -17.85
N ALA A 714 -2.41 -13.53 -17.86
CA ALA A 714 -2.27 -12.54 -16.77
C ALA A 714 -3.38 -12.68 -15.71
N MET A 715 -4.27 -13.65 -15.84
CA MET A 715 -5.29 -13.94 -14.84
C MET A 715 -4.71 -14.80 -13.69
N GLN A 716 -5.09 -14.49 -12.47
CA GLN A 716 -4.88 -15.35 -11.29
C GLN A 716 -6.20 -16.04 -10.96
N GLU A 717 -6.21 -17.37 -10.91
CA GLU A 717 -7.37 -18.15 -10.46
C GLU A 717 -7.70 -17.88 -8.99
N GLY A 718 -8.93 -18.19 -8.60
CA GLY A 718 -9.35 -18.07 -7.21
C GLY A 718 -8.55 -18.99 -6.28
N TYR A 719 -8.28 -18.52 -5.08
CA TYR A 719 -7.50 -19.25 -4.08
C TYR A 719 -7.93 -18.91 -2.66
N ALA A 720 -7.60 -19.84 -1.76
CA ALA A 720 -7.71 -19.64 -0.32
C ALA A 720 -6.32 -19.78 0.34
N VAL A 721 -6.04 -18.97 1.35
CA VAL A 721 -4.83 -19.05 2.18
C VAL A 721 -5.25 -19.08 3.64
N ALA A 722 -4.64 -19.98 4.41
CA ALA A 722 -4.86 -20.07 5.84
C ALA A 722 -3.59 -19.75 6.62
N ASN A 723 -3.75 -19.02 7.73
CA ASN A 723 -2.70 -18.70 8.67
C ASN A 723 -3.07 -19.20 10.07
N GLY A 724 -2.08 -19.43 10.91
CA GLY A 724 -2.29 -19.79 12.31
C GLY A 724 -1.26 -19.13 13.21
N ARG A 725 -1.67 -18.80 14.42
CA ARG A 725 -0.82 -18.25 15.47
C ARG A 725 -1.20 -18.87 16.80
N LEU A 726 -0.21 -19.18 17.63
CA LEU A 726 -0.36 -19.58 19.00
C LEU A 726 0.47 -18.64 19.86
N THR A 727 -0.19 -17.84 20.70
CA THR A 727 0.46 -16.87 21.59
C THR A 727 0.30 -17.34 23.04
N TYR A 728 1.39 -17.35 23.77
CA TYR A 728 1.41 -17.43 25.22
C TYR A 728 1.78 -16.05 25.76
N SER A 729 0.95 -15.52 26.67
CA SER A 729 1.23 -14.29 27.44
C SER A 729 1.42 -14.65 28.91
N ALA A 730 2.51 -14.16 29.48
CA ALA A 730 2.78 -14.30 30.91
C ALA A 730 1.78 -13.49 31.75
N PRO A 731 1.64 -13.77 33.05
CA PRO A 731 0.81 -12.95 33.92
C PRO A 731 1.17 -11.46 33.79
N GLU A 732 0.16 -10.59 33.86
CA GLU A 732 0.29 -9.13 33.71
C GLU A 732 0.86 -8.67 32.36
N ASP A 733 0.89 -9.57 31.36
CA ASP A 733 1.44 -9.31 30.02
C ASP A 733 2.89 -8.79 29.99
N GLU A 734 3.68 -9.08 31.02
CA GLU A 734 5.08 -8.65 31.08
C GLU A 734 5.91 -9.13 29.89
N TRP A 735 5.68 -10.37 29.44
CA TRP A 735 6.31 -10.94 28.25
C TRP A 735 5.38 -11.93 27.55
N TYR A 736 5.61 -12.12 26.27
CA TYR A 736 4.87 -13.11 25.48
C TYR A 736 5.79 -13.84 24.52
N ALA A 737 5.35 -15.02 24.10
CA ALA A 737 5.97 -15.79 23.02
C ALA A 737 4.89 -16.28 22.05
N ALA A 738 5.14 -16.16 20.76
CA ALA A 738 4.19 -16.58 19.75
C ALA A 738 4.86 -17.41 18.66
N LEU A 739 4.22 -18.52 18.27
CA LEU A 739 4.52 -19.29 17.07
C LEU A 739 3.49 -18.95 16.00
N SER A 740 3.92 -18.48 14.84
CA SER A 740 3.06 -18.21 13.70
C SER A 740 3.43 -19.05 12.50
N VAL A 741 2.43 -19.47 11.73
CA VAL A 741 2.60 -20.15 10.44
C VAL A 741 1.69 -19.44 9.43
N THR A 742 2.28 -18.89 8.39
CA THR A 742 1.56 -18.29 7.26
C THR A 742 1.50 -19.28 6.10
N ASN A 743 0.40 -19.23 5.33
CA ASN A 743 0.16 -20.16 4.22
C ASN A 743 0.29 -21.64 4.66
N ILE A 744 -0.43 -22.04 5.70
CA ILE A 744 -0.33 -23.37 6.35
C ILE A 744 -0.37 -24.52 5.33
N PHE A 745 -1.22 -24.41 4.30
CA PHE A 745 -1.44 -25.45 3.29
C PHE A 745 -0.48 -25.36 2.10
N ASP A 746 0.53 -24.46 2.18
CA ASP A 746 1.52 -24.22 1.12
C ASP A 746 0.87 -23.97 -0.25
N LYS A 747 -0.20 -23.15 -0.25
CA LYS A 747 -0.94 -22.83 -1.45
C LYS A 747 -0.12 -21.97 -2.39
N PHE A 748 0.18 -22.48 -3.57
CA PHE A 748 0.79 -21.70 -4.63
C PHE A 748 -0.23 -20.79 -5.32
N TYR A 749 0.14 -19.51 -5.52
CA TYR A 749 -0.55 -18.50 -6.34
C TYR A 749 0.41 -17.38 -6.71
N TYR A 750 0.04 -16.57 -7.70
CA TYR A 750 0.78 -15.35 -8.00
C TYR A 750 0.12 -14.14 -7.34
N VAL A 751 0.91 -13.33 -6.65
CA VAL A 751 0.49 -12.03 -6.09
C VAL A 751 0.16 -11.06 -7.21
N ASN A 752 1.00 -11.08 -8.25
CA ASN A 752 0.90 -10.27 -9.44
C ASN A 752 1.30 -11.07 -10.66
N LYS A 753 0.70 -10.74 -11.81
CA LYS A 753 1.17 -11.16 -13.14
C LYS A 753 1.25 -9.94 -14.03
N PHE A 754 2.26 -9.87 -14.87
CA PHE A 754 2.54 -8.70 -15.70
C PHE A 754 2.84 -9.11 -17.14
N ILE A 755 2.37 -8.28 -18.09
CA ILE A 755 2.67 -8.44 -19.51
C ILE A 755 3.58 -7.30 -19.92
N GLN A 756 4.80 -7.65 -20.32
CA GLN A 756 5.75 -6.64 -20.80
C GLN A 756 5.39 -6.12 -22.20
N ALA A 757 5.94 -4.96 -22.53
CA ALA A 757 5.77 -4.28 -23.80
C ALA A 757 5.89 -5.23 -24.99
N GLY A 758 5.00 -5.06 -25.98
CA GLY A 758 4.95 -5.94 -27.15
C GLY A 758 4.21 -7.25 -26.93
N SER A 759 3.68 -7.52 -25.73
CA SER A 759 2.84 -8.69 -25.39
C SER A 759 3.50 -10.06 -25.64
N TYR A 760 4.84 -10.13 -25.58
CA TYR A 760 5.57 -11.38 -25.79
C TYR A 760 6.20 -11.97 -24.52
N ILE A 761 6.35 -11.20 -23.44
CA ILE A 761 6.89 -11.66 -22.15
C ILE A 761 5.80 -11.59 -21.11
N PHE A 762 5.53 -12.72 -20.43
CA PHE A 762 4.60 -12.82 -19.31
C PHE A 762 5.39 -13.24 -18.08
N THR A 763 5.35 -12.39 -17.05
CA THR A 763 6.01 -12.64 -15.77
C THR A 763 5.01 -12.71 -14.64
N GLY A 764 5.43 -13.29 -13.51
CA GLY A 764 4.62 -13.35 -12.31
C GLY A 764 5.45 -13.35 -11.06
N GLN A 765 4.92 -12.72 -10.05
CA GLN A 765 5.47 -12.73 -8.72
C GLN A 765 4.79 -13.83 -7.90
N PRO A 766 5.45 -15.00 -7.70
CA PRO A 766 4.90 -16.05 -6.85
C PRO A 766 4.70 -15.53 -5.42
N ALA A 767 3.65 -15.96 -4.77
CA ALA A 767 3.47 -15.70 -3.35
C ALA A 767 4.54 -16.45 -2.55
N ARG A 768 4.85 -15.96 -1.36
CA ARG A 768 5.72 -16.70 -0.45
C ARG A 768 5.11 -18.06 -0.12
N PRO A 769 5.89 -19.14 -0.11
CA PRO A 769 5.42 -20.45 0.31
C PRO A 769 5.06 -20.44 1.81
N ARG A 770 4.76 -21.60 2.37
CA ARG A 770 4.54 -21.71 3.82
C ARG A 770 5.77 -21.24 4.60
N GLU A 771 5.55 -20.31 5.52
CA GLU A 771 6.60 -19.77 6.40
C GLU A 771 6.18 -19.91 7.86
N TRP A 772 7.15 -20.12 8.73
CA TRP A 772 6.97 -20.08 10.17
C TRP A 772 7.81 -18.97 10.79
N ALA A 773 7.37 -18.47 11.95
CA ALA A 773 8.15 -17.54 12.74
C ALA A 773 7.85 -17.70 14.24
N ILE A 774 8.87 -17.48 15.06
CA ILE A 774 8.77 -17.36 16.52
C ILE A 774 9.03 -15.91 16.88
N THR A 775 8.12 -15.34 17.65
CA THR A 775 8.23 -13.98 18.17
C THR A 775 8.28 -14.03 19.69
N VAL A 776 9.19 -13.28 20.29
CA VAL A 776 9.26 -13.06 21.74
C VAL A 776 9.28 -11.56 21.99
N GLY A 777 8.42 -11.11 22.89
CA GLY A 777 8.30 -9.71 23.26
C GLY A 777 8.25 -9.51 24.78
N ARG A 778 8.71 -8.35 25.22
CA ARG A 778 8.61 -7.88 26.61
C ARG A 778 8.08 -6.45 26.66
N ARG A 779 7.20 -6.20 27.61
CA ARG A 779 6.64 -4.87 27.92
C ARG A 779 7.12 -4.45 29.32
N PHE A 780 7.29 -3.13 29.54
CA PHE A 780 7.80 -2.55 30.79
C PHE A 780 6.95 -1.38 31.22
#